data_be63aeb9dc20b8842fabe27ba69dabf7
#
_entry.id   be63aeb9dc20b8842fabe27ba69dabf7
#
_cell.length_a   1.000
_cell.length_b   1.000
_cell.length_c   1.000
_cell.angle_alpha   90.00
_cell.angle_beta   90.00
_cell.angle_gamma   90.00
#
_symmetry.space_group_name_H-M   'P 1'
#
loop_
_entity.id
_entity.type
_entity.pdbx_description
1 polymer ?
#
loop_
_entity_poly.entity_id
_entity_poly.type
_entity_poly.pdbx_seq_one_letter_code
_entity_poly.pdbx_strand_id
1 'polypeptide(L)'
;MKLLSLSLLLLIPTSAADFHISPQGNDLGSGTLEDPFATLERARDAVRTLKARAQKNIVVQIRGGEYRLGQTIVFDLADSGKNSTITYEAFPGETPVFNSDLSLAGWKKLDRPLPFLPKNAHEKVWVADIPKSSPERFYTLYDSQGLLPRARSAGFIPVESNGASRYNFPYPKGTMRAWPNLNDAELVVRPHHAWIVNILQIKSLDPKKQIATISVPATYAMSSLHFLPKTKSAWVENVIDALDEPGEWVLNTKEGKIYLWPRTDGPPKDIRIPRLKEYIRIDGQSDLKGPTDTPVRNLHFRGLTFTRGEADRMAADDKGLQHDWQFHDKGNALIRFRGTENCSIENCRFLQSGGTAIRVDLHGQKNLIRSNHIEHIGGTGILICGYGPGTKDLSHQNLIENNHIHHTGRIHAHSPGIFLWQTGENLVSHNLIHNTPYSGIIISGVMTQFFAKKGNSRELVRTIRRHEVGSPKKATLEEIRPFLHTHDNVIEYNEIHHVMQQLNDGNGIYIRGAGAGNIIRRNYIHDLLAPTVMQSSIRTDGGQRDTLITENLVYRCVAQGMQIKLNNKAINNIIADIRPGTHKGEERTPMFLKLYEGPLTGGVYLRKIFFHPGKEVIFYQETKNFRTPVGAFAKDADTNHNIYFCAGNPALGKAFLAQKQREGVDKDSIAKDPLFVDPANGDFRFQTNSPAFKMGIVPIDLSKVGLFKIQ
;
A
#
# COMPACT_ATOMS: atom_id res chain seq x y z
N MET A 1 32.16 48.61 -3.15
CA MET A 1 31.84 47.97 -1.87
C MET A 1 31.16 46.64 -2.17
N LYS A 2 31.93 45.55 -2.05
CA LYS A 2 31.38 44.18 -2.21
C LYS A 2 30.94 43.72 -0.79
N LEU A 3 29.63 43.51 -0.64
CA LEU A 3 29.10 42.85 0.56
C LEU A 3 29.40 41.35 0.46
N LEU A 4 30.31 40.88 1.33
CA LEU A 4 30.44 39.45 1.64
C LEU A 4 29.23 39.04 2.51
N SER A 5 28.37 38.19 1.99
CA SER A 5 27.36 37.48 2.77
C SER A 5 28.04 36.34 3.54
N LEU A 6 28.19 36.53 4.82
CA LEU A 6 28.66 35.49 5.75
C LEU A 6 27.47 34.57 6.05
N SER A 7 27.45 33.40 5.42
CA SER A 7 26.50 32.33 5.75
C SER A 7 26.89 31.73 7.11
N LEU A 8 26.14 32.09 8.13
CA LEU A 8 26.24 31.48 9.46
C LEU A 8 25.67 30.07 9.38
N LEU A 9 26.53 29.05 9.26
CA LEU A 9 26.14 27.66 9.51
C LEU A 9 25.81 27.56 11.01
N LEU A 10 24.54 27.48 11.33
CA LEU A 10 24.09 27.05 12.64
C LEU A 10 24.52 25.58 12.85
N LEU A 11 25.64 25.39 13.53
CA LEU A 11 26.01 24.11 14.09
C LEU A 11 24.99 23.74 15.18
N ILE A 12 24.02 22.90 14.83
CA ILE A 12 23.22 22.19 15.82
C ILE A 12 24.22 21.36 16.63
N PRO A 13 24.26 21.46 17.96
CA PRO A 13 25.18 20.64 18.76
C PRO A 13 24.76 19.17 18.59
N THR A 14 25.49 18.41 17.78
CA THR A 14 25.39 16.97 17.76
C THR A 14 25.90 16.47 19.11
N SER A 15 25.03 15.81 19.89
CA SER A 15 25.51 15.07 21.05
C SER A 15 26.61 14.10 20.56
N ALA A 16 27.72 14.04 21.25
CA ALA A 16 28.80 13.11 20.90
C ALA A 16 28.22 11.70 20.84
N ALA A 17 28.46 10.99 19.75
CA ALA A 17 28.00 9.61 19.60
C ALA A 17 28.75 8.70 20.58
N ASP A 18 28.06 7.72 21.12
CA ASP A 18 28.65 6.73 22.02
C ASP A 18 29.42 5.66 21.25
N PHE A 19 28.95 5.33 20.06
CA PHE A 19 29.56 4.34 19.18
C PHE A 19 29.47 4.75 17.71
N HIS A 20 30.43 4.25 16.93
CA HIS A 20 30.49 4.42 15.48
C HIS A 20 30.56 3.06 14.78
N ILE A 21 29.92 2.98 13.61
CA ILE A 21 29.97 1.84 12.71
C ILE A 21 30.52 2.31 11.36
N SER A 22 31.42 1.53 10.75
CA SER A 22 31.98 1.78 9.43
C SER A 22 32.08 0.47 8.62
N PRO A 23 31.88 0.47 7.29
CA PRO A 23 32.15 -0.72 6.46
C PRO A 23 33.63 -1.18 6.52
N GLN A 24 34.54 -0.28 6.89
CA GLN A 24 35.96 -0.55 7.09
C GLN A 24 36.32 -0.78 8.58
N GLY A 25 35.34 -0.84 9.45
CA GLY A 25 35.51 -1.03 10.89
C GLY A 25 35.93 -2.44 11.29
N ASN A 26 36.11 -2.64 12.57
CA ASN A 26 36.48 -3.93 13.14
C ASN A 26 35.63 -4.23 14.38
N ASP A 27 34.93 -5.37 14.39
CA ASP A 27 34.09 -5.76 15.51
C ASP A 27 34.83 -6.11 16.80
N LEU A 28 36.15 -6.25 16.72
CA LEU A 28 37.05 -6.35 17.90
C LEU A 28 37.48 -4.99 18.43
N GLY A 29 37.17 -3.91 17.71
CA GLY A 29 37.52 -2.54 18.10
C GLY A 29 36.69 -2.00 19.27
N SER A 30 36.98 -0.77 19.63
CA SER A 30 36.35 -0.06 20.74
C SER A 30 35.01 0.59 20.42
N GLY A 31 34.72 0.78 19.14
CA GLY A 31 33.52 1.46 18.63
C GLY A 31 33.63 2.99 18.65
N THR A 32 34.83 3.55 18.84
CA THR A 32 35.05 5.00 18.71
C THR A 32 35.08 5.44 17.25
N LEU A 33 35.16 6.73 16.97
CA LEU A 33 35.26 7.26 15.61
C LEU A 33 36.53 6.77 14.89
N GLU A 34 37.65 6.67 15.65
CA GLU A 34 38.94 6.23 15.14
C GLU A 34 39.03 4.70 14.98
N ASP A 35 38.27 3.95 15.77
CA ASP A 35 38.27 2.49 15.80
C ASP A 35 36.82 1.95 15.79
N PRO A 36 36.06 2.20 14.70
CA PRO A 36 34.61 1.89 14.62
C PRO A 36 34.34 0.39 14.52
N PHE A 37 33.14 -0.03 14.93
CA PHE A 37 32.68 -1.38 14.68
C PHE A 37 32.40 -1.59 13.16
N ALA A 38 32.44 -2.84 12.72
CA ALA A 38 32.11 -3.21 11.36
C ALA A 38 30.61 -3.44 11.16
N THR A 39 29.90 -3.92 12.19
CA THR A 39 28.53 -4.41 12.07
C THR A 39 27.54 -3.72 13.03
N LEU A 40 26.27 -3.68 12.60
CA LEU A 40 25.17 -3.18 13.42
C LEU A 40 24.91 -4.10 14.62
N GLU A 41 25.09 -5.41 14.44
CA GLU A 41 24.99 -6.42 15.50
C GLU A 41 25.98 -6.16 16.62
N ARG A 42 27.23 -5.88 16.27
CA ARG A 42 28.28 -5.59 17.27
C ARG A 42 27.97 -4.30 18.03
N ALA A 43 27.52 -3.27 17.35
CA ALA A 43 27.13 -2.02 17.99
C ALA A 43 25.92 -2.22 18.91
N ARG A 44 24.89 -2.98 18.47
CA ARG A 44 23.77 -3.36 19.33
C ARG A 44 24.24 -4.01 20.63
N ASP A 45 25.15 -4.97 20.56
CA ASP A 45 25.64 -5.69 21.73
C ASP A 45 26.48 -4.77 22.65
N ALA A 46 27.20 -3.81 22.07
CA ALA A 46 27.92 -2.76 22.85
C ALA A 46 26.92 -1.82 23.57
N VAL A 47 25.83 -1.43 22.87
CA VAL A 47 24.74 -0.64 23.47
C VAL A 47 24.09 -1.39 24.64
N ARG A 48 23.80 -2.69 24.50
CA ARG A 48 23.29 -3.52 25.61
C ARG A 48 24.21 -3.47 26.83
N THR A 49 25.53 -3.56 26.61
CA THR A 49 26.52 -3.52 27.65
C THR A 49 26.60 -2.14 28.32
N LEU A 50 26.63 -1.06 27.54
CA LEU A 50 26.64 0.31 28.04
C LEU A 50 25.39 0.65 28.84
N LYS A 51 24.22 0.31 28.31
CA LYS A 51 22.92 0.54 28.94
C LYS A 51 22.79 -0.12 30.31
N ALA A 52 23.39 -1.30 30.51
CA ALA A 52 23.39 -1.99 31.78
C ALA A 52 24.17 -1.21 32.87
N ARG A 53 25.09 -0.32 32.48
CA ARG A 53 25.95 0.45 33.37
C ARG A 53 25.55 1.92 33.54
N ALA A 54 24.85 2.48 32.56
CA ALA A 54 24.49 3.90 32.53
C ALA A 54 23.08 4.13 32.00
N GLN A 55 22.28 4.87 32.76
CA GLN A 55 20.96 5.34 32.32
C GLN A 55 21.10 6.69 31.61
N LYS A 56 21.44 6.67 30.33
CA LYS A 56 21.56 7.87 29.49
C LYS A 56 21.02 7.60 28.08
N ASN A 57 20.77 8.64 27.34
CA ASN A 57 20.52 8.50 25.88
C ASN A 57 21.81 7.99 25.22
N ILE A 58 21.64 7.05 24.29
CA ILE A 58 22.75 6.43 23.56
C ILE A 58 22.57 6.70 22.07
N VAL A 59 23.63 7.14 21.42
CA VAL A 59 23.67 7.41 19.98
C VAL A 59 24.72 6.54 19.32
N VAL A 60 24.33 5.81 18.28
CA VAL A 60 25.21 5.04 17.40
C VAL A 60 25.20 5.71 16.04
N GLN A 61 26.32 6.24 15.61
CA GLN A 61 26.48 6.84 14.28
C GLN A 61 27.05 5.85 13.28
N ILE A 62 26.42 5.79 12.10
CA ILE A 62 26.71 4.82 11.05
C ILE A 62 27.29 5.56 9.86
N ARG A 63 28.55 5.25 9.52
CA ARG A 63 29.27 5.85 8.40
C ARG A 63 28.68 5.41 7.06
N GLY A 64 28.84 6.22 6.03
CA GLY A 64 28.42 5.92 4.67
C GLY A 64 29.09 4.67 4.09
N GLY A 65 28.39 4.00 3.19
CA GLY A 65 28.87 2.81 2.49
C GLY A 65 27.87 1.65 2.59
N GLU A 66 28.22 0.49 2.00
CA GLU A 66 27.35 -0.68 1.95
C GLU A 66 27.57 -1.62 3.14
N TYR A 67 26.48 -1.98 3.80
CA TYR A 67 26.40 -2.96 4.88
C TYR A 67 25.59 -4.17 4.41
N ARG A 68 26.25 -5.31 4.22
CA ARG A 68 25.64 -6.54 3.72
C ARG A 68 25.21 -7.44 4.86
N LEU A 69 23.92 -7.53 5.07
CA LEU A 69 23.34 -8.34 6.12
C LEU A 69 23.35 -9.83 5.75
N GLY A 70 23.87 -10.65 6.65
CA GLY A 70 23.84 -12.11 6.54
C GLY A 70 22.52 -12.71 7.04
N GLN A 71 21.86 -12.01 7.96
CA GLN A 71 20.61 -12.40 8.63
C GLN A 71 19.82 -11.16 9.04
N THR A 72 18.56 -11.37 9.41
CA THR A 72 17.75 -10.31 10.03
C THR A 72 18.35 -9.88 11.37
N ILE A 73 18.59 -8.58 11.54
CA ILE A 73 19.05 -8.03 12.82
C ILE A 73 17.84 -7.86 13.73
N VAL A 74 17.86 -8.56 14.87
CA VAL A 74 16.76 -8.52 15.84
C VAL A 74 17.15 -7.65 17.02
N PHE A 75 16.32 -6.65 17.29
CA PHE A 75 16.33 -5.86 18.52
C PHE A 75 15.17 -6.34 19.40
N ASP A 76 15.49 -6.78 20.60
CA ASP A 76 14.53 -7.35 21.54
C ASP A 76 14.39 -6.52 22.84
N LEU A 77 13.80 -7.07 23.88
CA LEU A 77 13.60 -6.39 25.15
C LEU A 77 14.93 -5.93 25.79
N ALA A 78 16.07 -6.60 25.50
CA ALA A 78 17.37 -6.15 25.95
C ALA A 78 17.80 -4.83 25.30
N ASP A 79 17.22 -4.46 24.16
CA ASP A 79 17.50 -3.20 23.45
C ASP A 79 16.54 -2.08 23.83
N SER A 80 15.51 -2.36 24.64
CA SER A 80 14.52 -1.36 25.03
C SER A 80 15.17 -0.22 25.84
N GLY A 81 14.95 1.03 25.42
CA GLY A 81 15.50 2.22 26.08
C GLY A 81 14.91 2.50 27.47
N LYS A 82 13.75 1.90 27.82
CA LYS A 82 13.01 2.17 29.08
C LYS A 82 12.82 3.68 29.29
N ASN A 83 13.67 4.32 30.10
CA ASN A 83 13.63 5.75 30.44
C ASN A 83 14.62 6.60 29.63
N SER A 84 15.37 6.01 28.71
CA SER A 84 16.35 6.68 27.84
C SER A 84 16.07 6.34 26.39
N THR A 85 16.58 7.13 25.47
CA THR A 85 16.47 6.86 24.04
C THR A 85 17.73 6.15 23.51
N ILE A 86 17.54 5.25 22.56
CA ILE A 86 18.62 4.61 21.80
C ILE A 86 18.41 4.94 20.35
N THR A 87 19.37 5.63 19.74
CA THR A 87 19.27 6.09 18.35
C THR A 87 20.39 5.48 17.52
N TYR A 88 20.01 4.88 16.40
CA TYR A 88 20.90 4.45 15.32
C TYR A 88 20.70 5.41 14.15
N GLU A 89 21.69 6.22 13.84
CA GLU A 89 21.56 7.26 12.84
C GLU A 89 22.72 7.31 11.86
N ALA A 90 22.45 7.82 10.66
CA ALA A 90 23.51 8.09 9.71
C ALA A 90 24.48 9.14 10.26
N PHE A 91 25.78 8.96 10.00
CA PHE A 91 26.75 10.01 10.25
C PHE A 91 26.39 11.25 9.42
N PRO A 92 26.49 12.47 9.97
CA PRO A 92 26.07 13.69 9.28
C PRO A 92 26.66 13.82 7.87
N GLY A 93 25.79 13.99 6.89
CA GLY A 93 26.16 14.12 5.47
C GLY A 93 26.53 12.81 4.77
N GLU A 94 26.46 11.66 5.44
CA GLU A 94 26.76 10.36 4.85
C GLU A 94 25.52 9.49 4.64
N THR A 95 25.65 8.50 3.77
CA THR A 95 24.55 7.59 3.40
C THR A 95 24.94 6.14 3.65
N PRO A 96 24.59 5.57 4.80
CA PRO A 96 24.72 4.13 5.04
C PRO A 96 23.63 3.38 4.27
N VAL A 97 24.02 2.31 3.56
CA VAL A 97 23.15 1.50 2.71
C VAL A 97 23.12 0.05 3.16
N PHE A 98 22.00 -0.41 3.65
CA PHE A 98 21.79 -1.79 4.08
C PHE A 98 21.17 -2.62 2.95
N ASN A 99 21.78 -3.76 2.66
CA ASN A 99 21.28 -4.76 1.73
C ASN A 99 21.63 -6.18 2.23
N SER A 100 21.11 -7.21 1.53
CA SER A 100 21.42 -8.62 1.85
C SER A 100 21.88 -9.40 0.62
N ASP A 101 22.26 -8.70 -0.44
CA ASP A 101 22.46 -9.32 -1.74
C ASP A 101 23.80 -10.05 -1.89
N LEU A 102 23.81 -10.98 -2.82
CA LEU A 102 24.99 -11.65 -3.34
C LEU A 102 25.25 -11.21 -4.78
N SER A 103 26.51 -10.97 -5.10
CA SER A 103 26.91 -10.74 -6.50
C SER A 103 26.79 -12.04 -7.30
N LEU A 104 26.13 -11.96 -8.45
CA LEU A 104 26.08 -13.05 -9.42
C LEU A 104 27.08 -12.78 -10.54
N ALA A 105 28.05 -13.67 -10.68
CA ALA A 105 29.11 -13.59 -11.65
C ALA A 105 29.20 -14.91 -12.48
N GLY A 106 30.20 -15.04 -13.33
CA GLY A 106 30.44 -16.27 -14.12
C GLY A 106 29.50 -16.38 -15.31
N TRP A 107 28.99 -15.29 -15.82
CA TRP A 107 28.11 -15.20 -16.96
C TRP A 107 28.83 -15.73 -18.25
N LYS A 108 28.14 -16.61 -18.96
CA LYS A 108 28.55 -17.11 -20.28
C LYS A 108 27.46 -16.78 -21.29
N LYS A 109 27.84 -16.37 -22.48
CA LYS A 109 26.87 -16.22 -23.56
C LYS A 109 26.28 -17.60 -23.89
N LEU A 110 24.99 -17.65 -24.17
CA LEU A 110 24.34 -18.90 -24.51
C LEU A 110 24.80 -19.36 -25.91
N ASP A 111 25.50 -20.48 -25.98
CA ASP A 111 26.13 -20.98 -27.24
C ASP A 111 25.06 -21.44 -28.25
N ARG A 112 23.96 -22.01 -27.77
CA ARG A 112 22.84 -22.50 -28.59
C ARG A 112 21.52 -22.10 -28.00
N PRO A 113 20.55 -21.69 -28.84
CA PRO A 113 19.23 -21.36 -28.36
C PRO A 113 18.58 -22.53 -27.59
N LEU A 114 18.00 -22.23 -26.44
CA LEU A 114 17.20 -23.19 -25.68
C LEU A 114 15.92 -23.53 -26.46
N PRO A 115 15.36 -24.74 -26.25
CA PRO A 115 14.02 -25.03 -26.75
C PRO A 115 13.00 -23.97 -26.32
N PHE A 116 12.23 -23.46 -27.28
CA PHE A 116 11.22 -22.43 -27.10
C PHE A 116 11.71 -21.01 -26.82
N LEU A 117 13.02 -20.75 -26.74
CA LEU A 117 13.52 -19.38 -26.62
C LEU A 117 13.07 -18.55 -27.85
N PRO A 118 12.48 -17.38 -27.67
CA PRO A 118 12.06 -16.49 -28.76
C PRO A 118 13.21 -16.14 -29.70
N LYS A 119 12.94 -16.07 -31.03
CA LYS A 119 13.98 -15.79 -32.04
C LYS A 119 14.73 -14.47 -31.81
N ASN A 120 14.01 -13.42 -31.32
CA ASN A 120 14.61 -12.13 -31.01
C ASN A 120 15.57 -12.16 -29.83
N ALA A 121 15.47 -13.18 -28.98
CA ALA A 121 16.35 -13.40 -27.82
C ALA A 121 17.61 -14.25 -28.18
N HIS A 122 17.63 -14.86 -29.38
CA HIS A 122 18.82 -15.61 -29.84
C HIS A 122 20.04 -14.70 -29.82
N GLU A 123 21.16 -15.19 -29.34
CA GLU A 123 22.44 -14.48 -29.19
C GLU A 123 22.43 -13.31 -28.20
N LYS A 124 21.30 -13.08 -27.52
CA LYS A 124 21.14 -11.99 -26.51
C LYS A 124 21.22 -12.51 -25.09
N VAL A 125 20.88 -13.77 -24.87
CA VAL A 125 20.76 -14.38 -23.54
C VAL A 125 22.11 -14.84 -23.01
N TRP A 126 22.31 -14.57 -21.74
CA TRP A 126 23.45 -15.03 -20.95
C TRP A 126 22.97 -16.02 -19.89
N VAL A 127 23.83 -16.94 -19.48
CA VAL A 127 23.56 -17.97 -18.48
C VAL A 127 24.63 -17.94 -17.39
N ALA A 128 24.22 -18.09 -16.13
CA ALA A 128 25.11 -18.27 -14.99
C ALA A 128 24.59 -19.39 -14.07
N ASP A 129 25.55 -20.00 -13.35
CA ASP A 129 25.21 -20.95 -12.28
C ASP A 129 24.67 -20.20 -11.04
N ILE A 130 23.67 -20.77 -10.38
CA ILE A 130 23.17 -20.27 -9.11
C ILE A 130 24.25 -20.49 -8.04
N PRO A 131 24.73 -19.44 -7.34
CA PRO A 131 25.72 -19.60 -6.29
C PRO A 131 25.21 -20.52 -5.16
N LYS A 132 26.04 -21.43 -4.66
CA LYS A 132 25.69 -22.33 -3.55
C LYS A 132 25.28 -21.60 -2.26
N SER A 133 25.75 -20.36 -2.09
CA SER A 133 25.44 -19.50 -0.94
C SER A 133 24.13 -18.71 -1.10
N SER A 134 23.48 -18.79 -2.27
CA SER A 134 22.17 -18.16 -2.48
C SER A 134 21.03 -19.02 -1.91
N PRO A 135 19.85 -18.44 -1.67
CA PRO A 135 18.65 -19.23 -1.46
C PRO A 135 18.42 -20.21 -2.62
N GLU A 136 17.90 -21.41 -2.35
CA GLU A 136 17.55 -22.37 -3.38
C GLU A 136 16.60 -21.78 -4.43
N ARG A 137 15.69 -20.92 -3.99
CA ARG A 137 14.74 -20.20 -4.82
C ARG A 137 14.65 -18.75 -4.39
N PHE A 138 14.64 -17.85 -5.36
CA PHE A 138 14.42 -16.42 -5.18
C PHE A 138 13.54 -15.88 -6.30
N TYR A 139 12.92 -14.74 -6.06
CA TYR A 139 11.85 -14.20 -6.91
C TYR A 139 12.17 -12.83 -7.47
N THR A 140 13.25 -12.22 -6.97
CA THR A 140 13.73 -10.92 -7.44
C THR A 140 15.20 -11.01 -7.84
N LEU A 141 15.57 -10.21 -8.82
CA LEU A 141 16.93 -10.03 -9.29
C LEU A 141 17.13 -8.55 -9.57
N TYR A 142 18.30 -8.04 -9.27
CA TYR A 142 18.60 -6.61 -9.41
C TYR A 142 19.84 -6.39 -10.25
N ASP A 143 19.87 -5.28 -10.97
CA ASP A 143 21.08 -4.69 -11.55
C ASP A 143 21.31 -3.28 -10.98
N SER A 144 22.25 -2.52 -11.56
CA SER A 144 22.51 -1.14 -11.13
C SER A 144 21.33 -0.17 -11.36
N GLN A 145 20.39 -0.53 -12.24
CA GLN A 145 19.17 0.27 -12.51
C GLN A 145 17.98 -0.15 -11.65
N GLY A 146 18.12 -1.22 -10.84
CA GLY A 146 17.11 -1.70 -9.91
C GLY A 146 16.52 -3.07 -10.25
N LEU A 147 15.26 -3.30 -9.87
CA LEU A 147 14.57 -4.57 -10.03
C LEU A 147 14.46 -4.97 -11.51
N LEU A 148 14.95 -6.17 -11.82
CA LEU A 148 14.82 -6.80 -13.14
C LEU A 148 13.47 -7.52 -13.27
N PRO A 149 12.72 -7.32 -14.37
CA PRO A 149 11.46 -8.03 -14.59
C PRO A 149 11.73 -9.53 -14.81
N ARG A 150 10.86 -10.38 -14.27
CA ARG A 150 10.86 -11.80 -14.64
C ARG A 150 10.28 -11.96 -16.05
N ALA A 151 10.82 -12.87 -16.84
CA ALA A 151 10.28 -13.20 -18.16
C ALA A 151 8.78 -13.54 -18.03
N ARG A 152 7.95 -12.82 -18.80
CA ARG A 152 6.49 -12.83 -18.65
C ARG A 152 5.79 -12.96 -19.99
N SER A 153 4.89 -13.94 -20.13
CA SER A 153 4.09 -14.11 -21.34
C SER A 153 3.17 -12.89 -21.61
N ALA A 154 2.81 -12.67 -22.88
CA ALA A 154 1.96 -11.56 -23.31
C ALA A 154 0.54 -11.52 -22.68
N GLY A 155 0.24 -12.51 -21.86
CA GLY A 155 -1.05 -12.64 -21.18
C GLY A 155 -2.19 -13.15 -22.08
N PHE A 156 -3.21 -13.69 -21.45
CA PHE A 156 -4.38 -14.25 -22.12
C PHE A 156 -5.64 -14.06 -21.28
N ILE A 157 -6.79 -14.25 -21.91
CA ILE A 157 -8.09 -14.22 -21.26
C ILE A 157 -8.35 -15.61 -20.66
N PRO A 158 -8.64 -15.76 -19.35
CA PRO A 158 -9.00 -17.03 -18.75
C PRO A 158 -10.24 -17.64 -19.40
N VAL A 159 -10.24 -18.95 -19.55
CA VAL A 159 -11.40 -19.67 -20.10
C VAL A 159 -12.52 -19.71 -19.05
N GLU A 160 -13.72 -19.32 -19.45
CA GLU A 160 -14.92 -19.56 -18.66
C GLU A 160 -15.31 -21.03 -18.76
N SER A 161 -15.12 -21.78 -17.70
CA SER A 161 -15.53 -23.17 -17.65
C SER A 161 -15.99 -23.58 -16.26
N ASN A 162 -16.84 -24.59 -16.19
CA ASN A 162 -17.26 -25.21 -14.92
C ASN A 162 -16.12 -25.89 -14.18
N GLY A 163 -14.93 -26.03 -14.81
CA GLY A 163 -13.71 -26.55 -14.19
C GLY A 163 -12.87 -25.52 -13.45
N ALA A 164 -13.20 -24.23 -13.57
CA ALA A 164 -12.47 -23.20 -12.85
C ALA A 164 -12.73 -23.27 -11.34
N SER A 165 -11.67 -23.35 -10.56
CA SER A 165 -11.73 -23.41 -9.10
C SER A 165 -10.62 -22.57 -8.48
N ARG A 166 -10.45 -22.63 -7.17
CA ARG A 166 -9.32 -21.99 -6.49
C ARG A 166 -8.00 -22.75 -6.67
N TYR A 167 -8.03 -23.99 -7.15
CA TYR A 167 -6.85 -24.83 -7.40
C TYR A 167 -6.63 -25.18 -8.87
N ASN A 168 -7.69 -25.18 -9.66
CA ASN A 168 -7.65 -25.58 -11.07
C ASN A 168 -7.92 -24.37 -11.95
N PHE A 169 -7.03 -24.14 -12.90
CA PHE A 169 -7.09 -23.07 -13.87
C PHE A 169 -7.23 -23.64 -15.29
N PRO A 170 -8.40 -23.59 -15.89
CA PRO A 170 -8.57 -23.86 -17.32
C PRO A 170 -7.86 -22.80 -18.16
N TYR A 171 -6.97 -23.22 -19.06
CA TYR A 171 -6.19 -22.29 -19.87
C TYR A 171 -6.46 -22.47 -21.39
N PRO A 172 -6.35 -21.39 -22.20
CA PRO A 172 -6.52 -21.47 -23.65
C PRO A 172 -5.42 -22.33 -24.29
N LYS A 173 -5.77 -23.05 -25.35
CA LYS A 173 -4.81 -23.87 -26.12
C LYS A 173 -3.60 -23.03 -26.58
N GLY A 174 -2.40 -23.54 -26.35
CA GLY A 174 -1.14 -22.91 -26.77
C GLY A 174 -0.57 -21.87 -25.79
N THR A 175 -1.27 -21.54 -24.68
CA THR A 175 -0.78 -20.56 -23.70
C THR A 175 0.10 -21.14 -22.60
N MET A 176 0.02 -22.45 -22.38
CA MET A 176 0.86 -23.18 -21.43
C MET A 176 1.39 -24.48 -22.01
N ARG A 177 2.54 -24.89 -21.55
CA ARG A 177 3.20 -26.15 -21.94
C ARG A 177 4.03 -26.74 -20.80
N ALA A 178 4.49 -27.97 -20.96
CA ALA A 178 5.39 -28.60 -19.99
C ALA A 178 6.81 -28.00 -20.11
N TRP A 179 7.05 -26.88 -19.44
CA TRP A 179 8.38 -26.27 -19.36
C TRP A 179 9.35 -27.13 -18.56
N PRO A 180 10.64 -27.15 -18.90
CA PRO A 180 11.67 -27.89 -18.12
C PRO A 180 11.70 -27.45 -16.63
N ASN A 181 11.46 -26.16 -16.37
CA ASN A 181 11.41 -25.52 -15.05
C ASN A 181 9.98 -25.30 -14.54
N LEU A 182 9.02 -26.19 -14.85
CA LEU A 182 7.62 -26.02 -14.50
C LEU A 182 7.40 -25.70 -13.00
N ASN A 183 8.19 -26.30 -12.11
CA ASN A 183 8.09 -26.03 -10.67
C ASN A 183 8.53 -24.62 -10.27
N ASP A 184 9.22 -23.90 -11.15
CA ASP A 184 9.62 -22.51 -10.95
C ASP A 184 8.70 -21.53 -11.69
N ALA A 185 7.84 -22.05 -12.57
CA ALA A 185 6.86 -21.26 -13.30
C ALA A 185 5.69 -20.84 -12.40
N GLU A 186 5.23 -19.61 -12.57
CA GLU A 186 4.13 -19.07 -11.81
C GLU A 186 3.01 -18.57 -12.75
N LEU A 187 1.79 -18.93 -12.39
CA LEU A 187 0.58 -18.33 -12.94
C LEU A 187 0.26 -17.06 -12.16
N VAL A 188 0.27 -15.93 -12.83
CA VAL A 188 -0.25 -14.68 -12.28
C VAL A 188 -1.65 -14.47 -12.84
N VAL A 189 -2.64 -14.29 -11.99
CA VAL A 189 -4.04 -14.20 -12.41
C VAL A 189 -4.82 -13.22 -11.56
N ARG A 190 -5.71 -12.45 -12.21
CA ARG A 190 -6.81 -11.72 -11.56
C ARG A 190 -8.01 -12.66 -11.49
N PRO A 191 -8.28 -13.33 -10.37
CA PRO A 191 -9.28 -14.37 -10.30
C PRO A 191 -10.67 -13.75 -10.13
N HIS A 192 -11.54 -13.82 -11.11
CA HIS A 192 -12.93 -13.35 -11.13
C HIS A 192 -13.14 -11.86 -10.79
N HIS A 193 -12.47 -11.33 -9.78
CA HIS A 193 -12.58 -9.94 -9.31
C HIS A 193 -11.41 -9.07 -9.75
N ALA A 194 -11.71 -7.83 -10.11
CA ALA A 194 -10.74 -6.91 -10.71
C ALA A 194 -9.79 -6.21 -9.68
N TRP A 195 -10.04 -6.39 -8.40
CA TRP A 195 -9.27 -5.73 -7.33
C TRP A 195 -8.12 -6.57 -6.77
N ILE A 196 -7.91 -7.81 -7.22
CA ILE A 196 -6.87 -8.67 -6.68
C ILE A 196 -6.06 -9.34 -7.78
N VAL A 197 -4.79 -9.58 -7.49
CA VAL A 197 -3.88 -10.40 -8.29
C VAL A 197 -3.37 -11.53 -7.41
N ASN A 198 -3.34 -12.74 -7.95
CA ASN A 198 -2.69 -13.89 -7.33
C ASN A 198 -1.47 -14.32 -8.11
N ILE A 199 -0.38 -14.64 -7.42
CA ILE A 199 0.86 -15.19 -7.95
C ILE A 199 0.98 -16.62 -7.42
N LEU A 200 0.84 -17.61 -8.31
CA LEU A 200 0.58 -19.00 -7.95
C LEU A 200 1.58 -19.93 -8.63
N GLN A 201 2.35 -20.64 -7.84
CA GLN A 201 3.24 -21.68 -8.37
C GLN A 201 2.43 -22.78 -9.05
N ILE A 202 2.80 -23.12 -10.30
CA ILE A 202 2.19 -24.20 -11.06
C ILE A 202 2.72 -25.54 -10.53
N LYS A 203 1.81 -26.39 -10.07
CA LYS A 203 2.13 -27.72 -9.57
C LYS A 203 2.19 -28.76 -10.68
N SER A 204 1.22 -28.73 -11.58
CA SER A 204 1.13 -29.65 -12.71
C SER A 204 0.24 -29.12 -13.83
N LEU A 205 0.43 -29.67 -15.03
CA LEU A 205 -0.40 -29.38 -16.20
C LEU A 205 -1.02 -30.68 -16.71
N ASP A 206 -2.32 -30.63 -17.08
CA ASP A 206 -2.99 -31.63 -17.88
C ASP A 206 -3.23 -31.07 -19.30
N PRO A 207 -2.35 -31.36 -20.28
CA PRO A 207 -2.48 -30.80 -21.62
C PRO A 207 -3.70 -31.30 -22.39
N LYS A 208 -4.24 -32.48 -22.05
CA LYS A 208 -5.44 -33.03 -22.70
C LYS A 208 -6.69 -32.27 -22.27
N LYS A 209 -6.79 -31.98 -20.98
CA LYS A 209 -7.92 -31.22 -20.41
C LYS A 209 -7.70 -29.72 -20.47
N GLN A 210 -6.47 -29.26 -20.76
CA GLN A 210 -6.05 -27.86 -20.68
C GLN A 210 -6.31 -27.26 -19.29
N ILE A 211 -5.88 -27.96 -18.24
CA ILE A 211 -6.02 -27.54 -16.85
C ILE A 211 -4.64 -27.46 -16.21
N ALA A 212 -4.34 -26.31 -15.61
CA ALA A 212 -3.20 -26.12 -14.68
C ALA A 212 -3.70 -26.30 -13.24
N THR A 213 -2.99 -27.13 -12.47
CA THR A 213 -3.17 -27.26 -11.02
C THR A 213 -2.11 -26.45 -10.31
N ILE A 214 -2.51 -25.64 -9.33
CA ILE A 214 -1.60 -24.77 -8.58
C ILE A 214 -1.36 -25.29 -7.16
N SER A 215 -0.23 -24.92 -6.56
CA SER A 215 0.21 -25.43 -5.26
C SER A 215 -0.51 -24.83 -4.07
N VAL A 216 -0.93 -23.56 -4.17
CA VAL A 216 -1.69 -22.83 -3.14
C VAL A 216 -2.99 -22.30 -3.72
N PRO A 217 -4.09 -22.25 -2.94
CA PRO A 217 -5.37 -21.83 -3.48
C PRO A 217 -5.40 -20.35 -3.82
N ALA A 218 -5.98 -20.00 -4.96
CA ALA A 218 -6.31 -18.62 -5.30
C ALA A 218 -7.33 -18.00 -4.32
N THR A 219 -7.42 -16.70 -4.25
CA THR A 219 -8.41 -15.97 -3.43
C THR A 219 -9.83 -16.27 -3.84
N TYR A 220 -10.08 -16.38 -5.15
CA TYR A 220 -11.37 -16.71 -5.77
C TYR A 220 -11.18 -17.76 -6.86
N ALA A 221 -12.28 -18.26 -7.44
CA ALA A 221 -12.21 -19.11 -8.62
C ALA A 221 -11.48 -18.38 -9.77
N MET A 222 -10.59 -19.09 -10.45
CA MET A 222 -9.73 -18.54 -11.50
C MET A 222 -10.44 -18.53 -12.86
N SER A 223 -11.44 -17.67 -12.99
CA SER A 223 -12.20 -17.43 -14.22
C SER A 223 -11.97 -16.01 -14.73
N SER A 224 -12.54 -15.67 -15.89
CA SER A 224 -12.49 -14.32 -16.43
C SER A 224 -13.06 -13.28 -15.45
N LEU A 225 -12.67 -12.02 -15.63
CA LEU A 225 -13.12 -10.92 -14.77
C LEU A 225 -14.60 -10.63 -14.99
N HIS A 226 -15.38 -10.60 -13.93
CA HIS A 226 -16.83 -10.37 -13.97
C HIS A 226 -17.22 -9.06 -14.70
N PHE A 227 -16.49 -7.96 -14.46
CA PHE A 227 -16.76 -6.66 -15.07
C PHE A 227 -15.96 -6.36 -16.34
N LEU A 228 -14.92 -7.15 -16.63
CA LEU A 228 -13.99 -6.98 -17.75
C LEU A 228 -13.71 -8.32 -18.45
N PRO A 229 -14.71 -9.04 -18.95
CA PRO A 229 -14.56 -10.44 -19.38
C PRO A 229 -13.64 -10.62 -20.60
N LYS A 230 -13.42 -9.58 -21.40
CA LYS A 230 -12.53 -9.60 -22.57
C LYS A 230 -11.10 -9.14 -22.27
N THR A 231 -10.75 -8.92 -21.00
CA THR A 231 -9.42 -8.44 -20.62
C THR A 231 -8.47 -9.63 -20.44
N LYS A 232 -7.24 -9.51 -20.97
CA LYS A 232 -6.15 -10.41 -20.63
C LYS A 232 -5.84 -10.24 -19.14
N SER A 233 -6.27 -11.18 -18.32
CA SER A 233 -6.19 -11.11 -16.85
C SER A 233 -5.36 -12.22 -16.24
N ALA A 234 -4.69 -13.02 -17.07
CA ALA A 234 -3.76 -14.06 -16.66
C ALA A 234 -2.54 -14.08 -17.55
N TRP A 235 -1.39 -14.44 -16.97
CA TRP A 235 -0.11 -14.66 -17.69
C TRP A 235 0.75 -15.64 -16.89
N VAL A 236 1.79 -16.16 -17.54
CA VAL A 236 2.77 -17.03 -16.89
C VAL A 236 4.09 -16.27 -16.77
N GLU A 237 4.76 -16.41 -15.65
CA GLU A 237 6.08 -15.83 -15.38
C GLU A 237 7.14 -16.92 -15.18
N ASN A 238 8.40 -16.54 -15.38
CA ASN A 238 9.55 -17.38 -15.20
C ASN A 238 9.60 -18.58 -16.17
N VAL A 239 9.27 -18.34 -17.42
CA VAL A 239 9.31 -19.36 -18.48
C VAL A 239 10.17 -18.89 -19.65
N ILE A 240 10.91 -19.83 -20.26
CA ILE A 240 11.92 -19.47 -21.26
C ILE A 240 11.32 -18.90 -22.56
N ASP A 241 10.12 -19.30 -22.92
CA ASP A 241 9.40 -18.80 -24.09
C ASP A 241 8.80 -17.40 -23.92
N ALA A 242 8.95 -16.84 -22.75
CA ALA A 242 8.60 -15.46 -22.42
C ALA A 242 9.83 -14.56 -22.16
N LEU A 243 11.02 -15.06 -22.39
CA LEU A 243 12.26 -14.28 -22.30
C LEU A 243 12.46 -13.56 -23.65
N ASP A 244 11.75 -12.46 -23.87
CA ASP A 244 11.62 -11.80 -25.17
C ASP A 244 11.94 -10.29 -25.17
N GLU A 245 12.28 -9.71 -23.99
CA GLU A 245 12.66 -8.31 -23.82
C GLU A 245 13.97 -8.14 -23.02
N PRO A 246 14.74 -7.05 -23.27
CA PRO A 246 15.92 -6.73 -22.46
C PRO A 246 15.56 -6.49 -20.98
N GLY A 247 16.38 -7.04 -20.09
CA GLY A 247 16.19 -6.99 -18.64
C GLY A 247 15.46 -8.20 -18.08
N GLU A 248 14.79 -8.98 -18.89
CA GLU A 248 14.08 -10.18 -18.43
C GLU A 248 15.01 -11.34 -18.06
N TRP A 249 14.56 -12.11 -17.06
CA TRP A 249 15.31 -13.26 -16.57
C TRP A 249 14.42 -14.45 -16.21
N VAL A 250 15.03 -15.63 -16.23
CA VAL A 250 14.41 -16.93 -15.89
C VAL A 250 15.29 -17.69 -14.92
N LEU A 251 14.70 -18.14 -13.81
CA LEU A 251 15.30 -19.07 -12.86
C LEU A 251 14.92 -20.51 -13.24
N ASN A 252 15.89 -21.40 -13.27
CA ASN A 252 15.69 -22.84 -13.41
C ASN A 252 16.44 -23.55 -12.26
N THR A 253 15.71 -23.82 -11.17
CA THR A 253 16.29 -24.46 -9.97
C THR A 253 16.69 -25.90 -10.22
N LYS A 254 16.02 -26.60 -11.17
CA LYS A 254 16.33 -27.98 -11.54
C LYS A 254 17.72 -28.11 -12.19
N GLU A 255 18.10 -27.12 -12.98
CA GLU A 255 19.41 -27.07 -13.65
C GLU A 255 20.45 -26.27 -12.85
N GLY A 256 20.01 -25.56 -11.80
CA GLY A 256 20.86 -24.64 -11.07
C GLY A 256 21.30 -23.43 -11.87
N LYS A 257 20.47 -22.94 -12.79
CA LYS A 257 20.81 -21.91 -13.77
C LYS A 257 19.90 -20.69 -13.69
N ILE A 258 20.48 -19.53 -14.05
CA ILE A 258 19.78 -18.29 -14.33
C ILE A 258 20.05 -17.90 -15.77
N TYR A 259 19.00 -17.57 -16.50
CA TYR A 259 19.07 -17.04 -17.86
C TYR A 259 18.64 -15.57 -17.82
N LEU A 260 19.41 -14.68 -18.45
CA LEU A 260 19.16 -13.24 -18.44
C LEU A 260 19.45 -12.66 -19.83
N TRP A 261 18.52 -11.87 -20.34
CA TRP A 261 18.79 -10.94 -21.43
C TRP A 261 19.14 -9.58 -20.81
N PRO A 262 20.42 -9.15 -20.80
CA PRO A 262 20.80 -7.89 -20.15
C PRO A 262 20.10 -6.68 -20.77
N ARG A 263 19.89 -5.62 -19.97
CA ARG A 263 19.36 -4.33 -20.46
C ARG A 263 20.29 -3.62 -21.43
N THR A 264 21.57 -3.90 -21.34
CA THR A 264 22.62 -3.32 -22.20
C THR A 264 23.36 -4.43 -22.94
N ASP A 265 23.94 -4.10 -24.10
CA ASP A 265 24.76 -5.09 -24.86
C ASP A 265 25.98 -5.54 -24.04
N GLY A 266 26.32 -6.81 -24.21
CA GLY A 266 27.46 -7.45 -23.55
C GLY A 266 27.09 -8.29 -22.33
N PRO A 267 28.08 -8.74 -21.53
CA PRO A 267 27.84 -9.57 -20.37
C PRO A 267 27.13 -8.81 -19.28
N PRO A 268 26.20 -9.46 -18.51
CA PRO A 268 25.52 -8.84 -17.37
C PRO A 268 26.51 -8.30 -16.35
N LYS A 269 26.25 -7.08 -15.84
CA LYS A 269 27.07 -6.41 -14.84
C LYS A 269 26.24 -6.11 -13.60
N ASP A 270 26.88 -6.15 -12.44
CA ASP A 270 26.28 -5.78 -11.15
C ASP A 270 24.97 -6.51 -10.80
N ILE A 271 24.84 -7.75 -11.26
CA ILE A 271 23.66 -8.56 -10.95
C ILE A 271 23.71 -9.03 -9.51
N ARG A 272 22.59 -8.82 -8.79
CA ARG A 272 22.44 -9.05 -7.36
C ARG A 272 21.26 -9.97 -7.06
N ILE A 273 21.52 -11.02 -6.28
CA ILE A 273 20.50 -11.94 -5.75
C ILE A 273 20.22 -11.58 -4.31
N PRO A 274 19.02 -11.13 -3.91
CA PRO A 274 18.69 -10.85 -2.52
C PRO A 274 18.58 -12.15 -1.70
N ARG A 275 18.81 -12.04 -0.38
CA ARG A 275 18.68 -13.17 0.54
C ARG A 275 17.57 -13.01 1.57
N LEU A 276 17.32 -11.77 2.01
CA LEU A 276 16.44 -11.48 3.12
C LEU A 276 15.24 -10.64 2.67
N LYS A 277 14.10 -10.92 3.26
CA LYS A 277 12.87 -10.11 3.15
C LYS A 277 12.79 -9.05 4.24
N GLU A 278 13.37 -9.33 5.39
CA GLU A 278 13.36 -8.52 6.61
C GLU A 278 14.81 -8.25 7.02
N TYR A 279 15.17 -6.97 7.14
CA TYR A 279 16.53 -6.56 7.49
C TYR A 279 16.66 -6.26 8.97
N ILE A 280 15.70 -5.49 9.50
CA ILE A 280 15.62 -5.15 10.92
C ILE A 280 14.25 -5.56 11.46
N ARG A 281 14.26 -6.27 12.57
CA ARG A 281 13.05 -6.55 13.35
C ARG A 281 13.25 -6.07 14.78
N ILE A 282 12.31 -5.26 15.25
CA ILE A 282 12.16 -4.93 16.65
C ILE A 282 11.11 -5.89 17.20
N ASP A 283 11.48 -6.73 18.16
CA ASP A 283 10.68 -7.87 18.61
C ASP A 283 10.40 -7.79 20.12
N GLY A 284 9.27 -7.17 20.46
CA GLY A 284 8.72 -7.22 21.81
C GLY A 284 8.12 -8.61 22.12
N GLN A 285 7.88 -8.86 23.36
CA GLN A 285 7.23 -10.10 23.79
C GLN A 285 5.71 -9.97 23.65
N SER A 286 5.14 -10.68 22.68
CA SER A 286 3.70 -10.70 22.41
C SER A 286 3.06 -11.92 23.03
N ASP A 287 2.04 -11.72 23.86
CA ASP A 287 1.18 -12.81 24.37
C ASP A 287 -0.11 -12.87 23.54
N LEU A 288 -0.15 -13.69 22.50
CA LEU A 288 -1.30 -13.79 21.60
C LEU A 288 -2.62 -14.18 22.28
N LYS A 289 -2.56 -14.83 23.44
CA LYS A 289 -3.74 -15.31 24.17
C LYS A 289 -4.10 -14.42 25.36
N GLY A 290 -3.12 -13.93 26.06
CA GLY A 290 -3.29 -13.08 27.23
C GLY A 290 -3.61 -11.62 26.89
N PRO A 291 -3.89 -10.81 27.90
CA PRO A 291 -4.32 -9.42 27.70
C PRO A 291 -3.17 -8.44 27.44
N THR A 292 -1.95 -8.77 27.84
CA THR A 292 -0.82 -7.83 27.86
C THR A 292 0.37 -8.33 27.04
N ASP A 293 1.13 -7.37 26.52
CA ASP A 293 2.42 -7.61 25.87
C ASP A 293 3.51 -6.82 26.59
N THR A 294 4.77 -7.19 26.36
CA THR A 294 5.92 -6.40 26.79
C THR A 294 6.62 -5.84 25.55
N PRO A 295 6.40 -4.54 25.21
CA PRO A 295 6.98 -3.93 24.04
C PRO A 295 8.44 -3.46 24.25
N VAL A 296 9.18 -3.38 23.15
CA VAL A 296 10.42 -2.61 23.06
C VAL A 296 10.07 -1.13 23.00
N ARG A 297 10.80 -0.28 23.72
CA ARG A 297 10.53 1.16 23.82
C ARG A 297 11.75 2.01 23.48
N ASN A 298 11.48 3.22 22.95
CA ASN A 298 12.44 4.30 22.78
C ASN A 298 13.64 3.92 21.91
N LEU A 299 13.40 3.18 20.82
CA LEU A 299 14.41 2.79 19.83
C LEU A 299 14.17 3.54 18.53
N HIS A 300 15.17 4.24 18.01
CA HIS A 300 15.03 5.17 16.90
C HIS A 300 16.03 4.87 15.78
N PHE A 301 15.55 4.91 14.52
CA PHE A 301 16.36 4.75 13.31
C PHE A 301 16.23 6.00 12.44
N ARG A 302 17.37 6.63 12.08
CA ARG A 302 17.37 7.89 11.33
C ARG A 302 18.36 7.90 10.17
N GLY A 303 17.94 8.40 9.02
CA GLY A 303 18.81 8.68 7.87
C GLY A 303 19.40 7.44 7.18
N LEU A 304 18.87 6.26 7.43
CA LEU A 304 19.36 4.99 6.88
C LEU A 304 18.73 4.67 5.55
N THR A 305 19.48 4.01 4.65
CA THR A 305 18.97 3.53 3.37
C THR A 305 18.88 2.00 3.37
N PHE A 306 17.75 1.47 2.91
CA PHE A 306 17.48 0.03 2.78
C PHE A 306 17.12 -0.28 1.33
N THR A 307 17.74 -1.28 0.73
CA THR A 307 17.55 -1.60 -0.68
C THR A 307 17.70 -3.10 -0.97
N ARG A 308 17.14 -3.53 -2.11
CA ARG A 308 17.31 -4.88 -2.68
C ARG A 308 16.86 -6.02 -1.75
N GLY A 309 15.72 -5.85 -1.07
CA GLY A 309 15.08 -6.93 -0.33
C GLY A 309 14.38 -7.95 -1.25
N GLU A 310 14.24 -9.18 -0.77
CA GLU A 310 13.53 -10.24 -1.47
C GLU A 310 12.00 -10.06 -1.41
N ALA A 311 11.30 -10.53 -2.44
CA ALA A 311 9.85 -10.58 -2.46
C ALA A 311 9.31 -11.67 -1.54
N ASP A 312 8.15 -11.41 -0.93
CA ASP A 312 7.40 -12.44 -0.23
C ASP A 312 6.62 -13.33 -1.21
N ARG A 313 6.37 -14.57 -0.83
CA ARG A 313 5.49 -15.50 -1.56
C ARG A 313 4.46 -16.08 -0.62
N MET A 314 3.28 -16.32 -1.17
CA MET A 314 2.18 -16.90 -0.42
C MET A 314 2.47 -18.38 -0.17
N ALA A 315 2.47 -18.75 1.11
CA ALA A 315 2.66 -20.12 1.56
C ALA A 315 1.32 -20.87 1.63
N ALA A 316 1.37 -22.17 1.83
CA ALA A 316 0.16 -23.02 1.91
C ALA A 316 -0.77 -22.62 3.07
N ASP A 317 -0.23 -22.07 4.14
CA ASP A 317 -0.98 -21.58 5.30
C ASP A 317 -1.63 -20.20 5.08
N ASP A 318 -1.21 -19.46 4.06
CA ASP A 318 -1.87 -18.22 3.63
C ASP A 318 -3.27 -18.49 3.03
N LYS A 319 -3.56 -19.73 2.67
CA LYS A 319 -4.92 -20.27 2.37
C LYS A 319 -5.72 -19.42 1.39
N GLY A 320 -5.09 -19.03 0.28
CA GLY A 320 -5.73 -18.32 -0.81
C GLY A 320 -5.91 -16.82 -0.61
N LEU A 321 -5.22 -16.26 0.36
CA LEU A 321 -5.07 -14.83 0.48
C LEU A 321 -3.78 -14.42 -0.16
N GLN A 322 -3.89 -13.83 -1.26
CA GLN A 322 -2.80 -13.46 -2.13
C GLN A 322 -2.60 -11.94 -2.12
N HIS A 323 -2.68 -11.34 -0.94
CA HIS A 323 -2.41 -9.93 -0.70
C HIS A 323 -1.97 -9.74 0.75
N ASP A 324 -1.07 -8.81 1.02
CA ASP A 324 -0.45 -8.64 2.32
C ASP A 324 -1.29 -7.84 3.34
N TRP A 325 -2.35 -7.18 2.91
CA TRP A 325 -3.15 -6.33 3.77
C TRP A 325 -4.17 -7.03 4.66
N GLN A 326 -4.10 -8.30 4.81
CA GLN A 326 -4.83 -9.03 5.83
C GLN A 326 -3.94 -10.03 6.57
N PHE A 327 -2.66 -10.05 6.25
CA PHE A 327 -1.69 -10.82 7.02
C PHE A 327 -1.23 -10.00 8.20
N HIS A 328 -1.37 -10.56 9.37
CA HIS A 328 -0.74 -10.02 10.55
C HIS A 328 0.48 -10.87 10.91
N ASP A 329 1.38 -10.28 11.68
CA ASP A 329 2.53 -10.98 12.24
C ASP A 329 3.37 -11.73 11.18
N LYS A 330 3.63 -11.07 10.03
CA LYS A 330 4.37 -11.65 8.91
C LYS A 330 5.67 -10.88 8.63
N GLY A 331 6.79 -11.61 8.60
CA GLY A 331 8.11 -11.05 8.30
C GLY A 331 8.31 -10.81 6.81
N ASN A 332 7.74 -9.73 6.27
CA ASN A 332 7.81 -9.40 4.85
C ASN A 332 8.10 -7.92 4.56
N ALA A 333 8.69 -7.22 5.50
CA ALA A 333 9.08 -5.82 5.35
C ALA A 333 10.55 -5.60 5.69
N LEU A 334 11.19 -4.62 5.04
CA LEU A 334 12.60 -4.29 5.29
C LEU A 334 12.84 -3.90 6.74
N ILE A 335 11.97 -3.07 7.33
CA ILE A 335 11.93 -2.84 8.78
C ILE A 335 10.57 -3.25 9.33
N ARG A 336 10.60 -4.03 10.40
CA ARG A 336 9.41 -4.50 11.08
C ARG A 336 9.44 -4.19 12.56
N PHE A 337 8.41 -3.49 13.03
CA PHE A 337 8.12 -3.23 14.43
C PHE A 337 7.08 -4.25 14.90
N ARG A 338 7.48 -5.20 15.71
CA ARG A 338 6.61 -6.24 16.27
C ARG A 338 6.61 -6.12 17.80
N GLY A 339 5.62 -5.44 18.36
CA GLY A 339 5.55 -5.15 19.79
C GLY A 339 6.45 -3.96 20.18
N THR A 340 6.02 -2.73 19.84
CA THR A 340 6.82 -1.52 20.04
C THR A 340 6.00 -0.38 20.62
N GLU A 341 6.63 0.45 21.44
CA GLU A 341 6.08 1.71 21.91
C GLU A 341 7.13 2.84 21.81
N ASN A 342 6.68 4.00 21.35
CA ASN A 342 7.53 5.20 21.27
C ASN A 342 8.85 4.97 20.50
N CYS A 343 8.81 4.16 19.44
CA CYS A 343 9.92 3.92 18.53
C CYS A 343 9.77 4.75 17.26
N SER A 344 10.87 5.00 16.52
CA SER A 344 10.77 5.80 15.29
C SER A 344 11.58 5.27 14.11
N ILE A 345 11.10 5.60 12.91
CA ILE A 345 11.78 5.49 11.61
C ILE A 345 11.67 6.86 10.94
N GLU A 346 12.78 7.59 10.88
CA GLU A 346 12.78 8.98 10.43
C GLU A 346 13.85 9.24 9.37
N ASN A 347 13.51 10.03 8.34
CA ASN A 347 14.42 10.42 7.26
C ASN A 347 15.14 9.24 6.59
N CYS A 348 14.55 8.05 6.62
CA CYS A 348 15.10 6.83 6.01
C CYS A 348 14.64 6.71 4.54
N ARG A 349 15.40 5.93 3.77
CA ARG A 349 15.09 5.64 2.36
C ARG A 349 14.89 4.14 2.17
N PHE A 350 13.81 3.77 1.50
CA PHE A 350 13.47 2.39 1.16
C PHE A 350 13.34 2.31 -0.36
N LEU A 351 14.34 1.70 -0.99
CA LEU A 351 14.53 1.78 -2.43
C LEU A 351 14.61 0.39 -3.06
N GLN A 352 13.94 0.19 -4.20
CA GLN A 352 14.16 -0.99 -5.04
C GLN A 352 14.12 -2.32 -4.24
N SER A 353 12.99 -2.66 -3.64
CA SER A 353 12.83 -3.90 -2.85
C SER A 353 11.66 -4.73 -3.36
N GLY A 354 11.74 -6.05 -3.25
CA GLY A 354 10.65 -6.96 -3.62
C GLY A 354 9.50 -7.03 -2.61
N GLY A 355 9.73 -6.62 -1.36
CA GLY A 355 8.76 -6.69 -0.26
C GLY A 355 8.11 -5.34 0.10
N THR A 356 7.52 -5.30 1.29
CA THR A 356 6.98 -4.11 1.95
C THR A 356 8.12 -3.29 2.54
N ALA A 357 8.00 -1.96 2.62
CA ALA A 357 9.07 -1.14 3.20
C ALA A 357 9.04 -1.16 4.73
N ILE A 358 7.93 -0.71 5.34
CA ILE A 358 7.78 -0.59 6.79
C ILE A 358 6.52 -1.34 7.23
N ARG A 359 6.65 -2.11 8.30
CA ARG A 359 5.54 -2.83 8.90
C ARG A 359 5.52 -2.70 10.42
N VAL A 360 4.33 -2.46 10.99
CA VAL A 360 4.09 -2.49 12.43
C VAL A 360 3.05 -3.56 12.71
N ASP A 361 3.39 -4.55 13.55
CA ASP A 361 2.52 -5.69 13.85
C ASP A 361 2.14 -5.78 15.32
N LEU A 362 0.90 -6.20 15.58
CA LEU A 362 0.33 -6.57 16.86
C LEU A 362 0.23 -5.38 17.83
N HIS A 363 1.23 -5.19 18.66
CA HIS A 363 1.33 -4.08 19.59
C HIS A 363 2.20 -2.98 18.96
N GLY A 364 1.58 -1.87 18.62
CA GLY A 364 2.27 -0.71 18.04
C GLY A 364 1.68 0.59 18.58
N GLN A 365 2.32 1.21 19.58
CA GLN A 365 1.81 2.42 20.20
C GLN A 365 2.79 3.58 20.08
N LYS A 366 2.26 4.76 19.75
CA LYS A 366 3.02 6.03 19.77
C LYS A 366 4.30 5.97 18.92
N ASN A 367 4.34 5.11 17.91
CA ASN A 367 5.47 5.04 17.00
C ASN A 367 5.41 6.19 16.00
N LEU A 368 6.57 6.67 15.60
CA LEU A 368 6.74 7.76 14.64
C LEU A 368 7.36 7.22 13.34
N ILE A 369 6.65 7.36 12.23
CA ILE A 369 7.13 7.05 10.87
C ILE A 369 7.08 8.37 10.09
N ARG A 370 8.23 9.08 10.01
CA ARG A 370 8.27 10.46 9.51
C ARG A 370 9.33 10.68 8.46
N SER A 371 8.97 11.45 7.43
CA SER A 371 9.90 11.97 6.42
C SER A 371 10.72 10.91 5.71
N ASN A 372 10.15 9.73 5.54
CA ASN A 372 10.80 8.65 4.81
C ASN A 372 10.50 8.76 3.31
N HIS A 373 11.45 8.34 2.50
CA HIS A 373 11.29 8.20 1.06
C HIS A 373 11.18 6.72 0.70
N ILE A 374 10.05 6.33 0.13
CA ILE A 374 9.73 4.93 -0.20
C ILE A 374 9.40 4.84 -1.68
N GLU A 375 10.26 4.16 -2.44
CA GLU A 375 10.09 4.07 -3.88
C GLU A 375 10.45 2.70 -4.47
N HIS A 376 9.76 2.32 -5.56
CA HIS A 376 10.01 1.11 -6.34
C HIS A 376 10.06 -0.16 -5.50
N ILE A 377 9.03 -0.37 -4.69
CA ILE A 377 8.91 -1.56 -3.83
C ILE A 377 7.82 -2.52 -4.31
N GLY A 378 8.03 -3.80 -4.06
CA GLY A 378 7.15 -4.88 -4.50
C GLY A 378 5.84 -5.02 -3.75
N GLY A 379 5.79 -4.56 -2.50
CA GLY A 379 4.64 -4.61 -1.60
C GLY A 379 4.10 -3.24 -1.21
N THR A 380 3.52 -3.16 -0.01
CA THR A 380 2.94 -1.95 0.59
C THR A 380 4.02 -0.97 1.07
N GLY A 381 3.77 0.33 0.98
CA GLY A 381 4.69 1.33 1.51
C GLY A 381 4.81 1.23 3.03
N ILE A 382 3.74 1.56 3.74
CA ILE A 382 3.65 1.47 5.21
C ILE A 382 2.40 0.67 5.58
N LEU A 383 2.59 -0.37 6.40
CA LEU A 383 1.52 -1.25 6.86
C LEU A 383 1.50 -1.32 8.37
N ILE A 384 0.37 -0.99 9.00
CA ILE A 384 0.12 -1.19 10.43
C ILE A 384 -1.00 -2.21 10.58
N CYS A 385 -0.71 -3.31 11.30
CA CYS A 385 -1.59 -4.45 11.45
C CYS A 385 -1.66 -4.86 12.92
N GLY A 386 -2.64 -4.32 13.67
CA GLY A 386 -2.83 -4.62 15.09
C GLY A 386 -3.43 -5.99 15.37
N TYR A 387 -3.83 -6.22 16.61
CA TYR A 387 -4.59 -7.40 16.99
C TYR A 387 -5.98 -7.40 16.35
N GLY A 388 -6.51 -8.56 16.06
CA GLY A 388 -7.88 -8.72 15.57
C GLY A 388 -8.93 -8.27 16.57
N PRO A 389 -10.21 -8.17 16.12
CA PRO A 389 -11.30 -7.73 16.99
C PRO A 389 -11.35 -8.47 18.32
N GLY A 390 -11.57 -7.73 19.41
CA GLY A 390 -11.63 -8.18 20.78
C GLY A 390 -11.31 -7.07 21.77
N THR A 391 -11.08 -7.41 23.03
CA THR A 391 -10.75 -6.45 24.08
C THR A 391 -9.28 -6.03 24.11
N LYS A 392 -8.42 -6.71 23.34
CA LYS A 392 -6.97 -6.45 23.28
C LYS A 392 -6.65 -5.41 22.20
N ASP A 393 -6.87 -4.15 22.49
CA ASP A 393 -6.53 -3.02 21.64
C ASP A 393 -5.17 -2.43 22.06
N LEU A 394 -4.11 -2.81 21.37
CA LEU A 394 -2.73 -2.43 21.67
C LEU A 394 -2.00 -1.82 20.46
N SER A 395 -2.74 -1.39 19.42
CA SER A 395 -2.13 -0.72 18.28
C SER A 395 -2.82 0.62 18.05
N HIS A 396 -2.23 1.70 18.55
CA HIS A 396 -2.88 3.02 18.50
C HIS A 396 -1.89 4.18 18.68
N GLN A 397 -2.34 5.39 18.38
CA GLN A 397 -1.62 6.66 18.57
C GLN A 397 -0.29 6.73 17.78
N ASN A 398 -0.17 6.01 16.67
CA ASN A 398 0.99 6.11 15.80
C ASN A 398 0.88 7.36 14.91
N LEU A 399 2.01 8.01 14.65
CA LEU A 399 2.11 9.16 13.74
C LEU A 399 2.81 8.74 12.46
N ILE A 400 2.11 8.86 11.32
CA ILE A 400 2.63 8.58 9.98
C ILE A 400 2.59 9.89 9.20
N GLU A 401 3.72 10.58 9.11
CA GLU A 401 3.76 11.97 8.70
C GLU A 401 4.86 12.29 7.71
N ASN A 402 4.56 13.14 6.73
CA ASN A 402 5.55 13.71 5.82
C ASN A 402 6.34 12.67 5.02
N ASN A 403 5.78 11.48 4.75
CA ASN A 403 6.46 10.46 3.96
C ASN A 403 6.15 10.64 2.46
N HIS A 404 7.17 10.49 1.61
CA HIS A 404 7.02 10.42 0.17
C HIS A 404 6.98 8.95 -0.26
N ILE A 405 5.83 8.49 -0.76
CA ILE A 405 5.57 7.08 -1.08
C ILE A 405 5.12 6.96 -2.52
N HIS A 406 5.90 6.28 -3.36
CA HIS A 406 5.52 6.07 -4.75
C HIS A 406 6.05 4.78 -5.36
N HIS A 407 5.43 4.37 -6.48
CA HIS A 407 5.78 3.14 -7.20
C HIS A 407 5.81 1.91 -6.29
N THR A 408 4.81 1.80 -5.39
CA THR A 408 4.60 0.59 -4.56
C THR A 408 3.94 -0.53 -5.38
N GLY A 409 3.84 -1.73 -4.81
CA GLY A 409 3.08 -2.82 -5.42
C GLY A 409 3.63 -3.34 -6.74
N ARG A 410 4.93 -3.17 -7.00
CA ARG A 410 5.58 -3.59 -8.25
C ARG A 410 5.47 -5.10 -8.52
N ILE A 411 5.31 -5.90 -7.48
CA ILE A 411 5.11 -7.35 -7.53
C ILE A 411 3.70 -7.70 -7.06
N HIS A 412 3.34 -7.25 -5.86
CA HIS A 412 2.02 -7.48 -5.27
C HIS A 412 1.10 -6.29 -5.55
N ALA A 413 0.49 -6.27 -6.75
CA ALA A 413 -0.28 -5.11 -7.20
C ALA A 413 -1.46 -4.72 -6.30
N HIS A 414 -1.93 -5.58 -5.40
CA HIS A 414 -2.96 -5.27 -4.40
C HIS A 414 -2.39 -4.59 -3.13
N SER A 415 -1.31 -3.83 -3.29
CA SER A 415 -0.62 -3.12 -2.20
C SER A 415 -0.86 -1.61 -2.29
N PRO A 416 -1.43 -0.99 -1.25
CA PRO A 416 -1.60 0.46 -1.18
C PRO A 416 -0.31 1.20 -0.82
N GLY A 417 -0.36 2.53 -0.84
CA GLY A 417 0.70 3.36 -0.27
C GLY A 417 0.80 3.19 1.24
N ILE A 418 -0.33 3.40 1.96
CA ILE A 418 -0.46 3.21 3.41
C ILE A 418 -1.65 2.31 3.71
N PHE A 419 -1.47 1.37 4.63
CA PHE A 419 -2.51 0.46 5.09
C PHE A 419 -2.61 0.40 6.60
N LEU A 420 -3.80 0.69 7.13
CA LEU A 420 -4.17 0.57 8.54
C LEU A 420 -5.18 -0.55 8.71
N TRP A 421 -4.88 -1.55 9.54
CA TRP A 421 -5.79 -2.64 9.87
C TRP A 421 -5.79 -2.88 11.38
N GLN A 422 -6.97 -2.81 12.02
CA GLN A 422 -7.13 -3.01 13.46
C GLN A 422 -6.13 -2.18 14.29
N THR A 423 -6.08 -0.88 13.99
CA THR A 423 -5.26 0.12 14.68
C THR A 423 -6.03 1.44 14.75
N GLY A 424 -6.04 2.08 15.89
CA GLY A 424 -6.86 3.24 16.17
C GLY A 424 -6.08 4.48 16.61
N GLU A 425 -6.77 5.62 16.74
CA GLU A 425 -6.24 6.90 17.23
C GLU A 425 -4.95 7.36 16.50
N ASN A 426 -4.71 6.89 15.28
CA ASN A 426 -3.51 7.25 14.53
C ASN A 426 -3.72 8.57 13.79
N LEU A 427 -2.65 9.31 13.60
CA LEU A 427 -2.60 10.46 12.69
C LEU A 427 -1.79 10.10 11.45
N VAL A 428 -2.44 10.15 10.28
CA VAL A 428 -1.80 10.00 8.96
C VAL A 428 -1.88 11.34 8.25
N SER A 429 -0.78 12.08 8.22
CA SER A 429 -0.80 13.46 7.77
C SER A 429 0.37 13.83 6.86
N HIS A 430 0.11 14.79 5.97
CA HIS A 430 1.16 15.38 5.12
C HIS A 430 1.96 14.38 4.27
N ASN A 431 1.43 13.21 3.97
CA ASN A 431 2.11 12.27 3.09
C ASN A 431 1.81 12.60 1.63
N LEU A 432 2.81 12.45 0.77
CA LEU A 432 2.67 12.47 -0.68
C LEU A 432 2.67 11.02 -1.19
N ILE A 433 1.54 10.59 -1.79
CA ILE A 433 1.36 9.20 -2.26
C ILE A 433 0.98 9.23 -3.72
N HIS A 434 1.79 8.60 -4.58
CA HIS A 434 1.49 8.55 -6.00
C HIS A 434 2.03 7.31 -6.72
N ASN A 435 1.55 7.11 -7.95
CA ASN A 435 1.98 6.01 -8.82
C ASN A 435 1.89 4.63 -8.14
N THR A 436 0.71 4.35 -7.54
CA THR A 436 0.43 3.02 -6.97
C THR A 436 -0.48 2.20 -7.89
N PRO A 437 -0.34 0.88 -7.94
CA PRO A 437 -1.18 0.02 -8.76
C PRO A 437 -2.60 -0.11 -8.23
N TYR A 438 -2.81 0.19 -6.96
CA TYR A 438 -4.07 0.12 -6.23
C TYR A 438 -4.32 1.40 -5.42
N SER A 439 -4.99 1.32 -4.27
CA SER A 439 -5.39 2.47 -3.46
C SER A 439 -4.22 3.26 -2.88
N GLY A 440 -4.44 4.55 -2.61
CA GLY A 440 -3.49 5.39 -1.90
C GLY A 440 -3.43 5.02 -0.41
N ILE A 441 -4.51 5.24 0.33
CA ILE A 441 -4.64 4.92 1.76
C ILE A 441 -5.82 3.99 1.98
N ILE A 442 -5.62 2.93 2.75
CA ILE A 442 -6.69 2.01 3.17
C ILE A 442 -6.79 1.99 4.69
N ILE A 443 -8.02 2.14 5.20
CA ILE A 443 -8.38 2.02 6.61
C ILE A 443 -9.37 0.87 6.72
N SER A 444 -8.97 -0.25 7.33
CA SER A 444 -9.77 -1.46 7.30
C SER A 444 -9.95 -2.08 8.69
N GLY A 445 -11.17 -2.41 9.01
CA GLY A 445 -11.53 -3.31 10.09
C GLY A 445 -11.88 -4.71 9.60
N VAL A 446 -12.80 -5.37 10.27
CA VAL A 446 -13.27 -6.72 9.91
C VAL A 446 -14.77 -6.69 9.63
N MET A 447 -15.16 -7.07 8.43
CA MET A 447 -16.58 -7.22 8.08
C MET A 447 -17.20 -8.43 8.82
N THR A 448 -18.46 -8.31 9.24
CA THR A 448 -19.22 -9.33 9.97
C THR A 448 -19.14 -10.73 9.33
N GLN A 449 -19.23 -10.79 8.00
CA GLN A 449 -19.16 -12.05 7.27
C GLN A 449 -17.84 -12.80 7.43
N PHE A 450 -16.74 -12.09 7.71
CA PHE A 450 -15.42 -12.70 7.94
C PHE A 450 -15.20 -13.03 9.41
N PHE A 451 -15.84 -12.28 10.30
CA PHE A 451 -15.83 -12.54 11.73
C PHE A 451 -16.61 -13.81 12.09
N ALA A 452 -17.79 -13.99 11.50
CA ALA A 452 -18.71 -15.09 11.82
C ALA A 452 -18.25 -16.47 11.36
N LYS A 453 -17.34 -16.58 10.36
CA LYS A 453 -16.98 -17.88 9.76
C LYS A 453 -15.75 -18.50 10.43
N LYS A 454 -15.96 -19.49 11.31
CA LYS A 454 -14.89 -20.39 11.78
C LYS A 454 -14.28 -21.19 10.61
N GLY A 455 -12.95 -21.32 10.57
CA GLY A 455 -12.26 -22.23 9.66
C GLY A 455 -12.26 -21.80 8.19
N ASN A 456 -12.65 -20.57 7.89
CA ASN A 456 -12.51 -20.04 6.56
C ASN A 456 -11.01 -19.76 6.28
N SER A 457 -10.56 -20.11 5.06
CA SER A 457 -9.22 -19.74 4.54
C SER A 457 -8.93 -18.24 4.56
N ARG A 458 -9.90 -17.42 4.91
CA ARG A 458 -9.81 -15.98 5.15
C ARG A 458 -9.73 -15.63 6.64
N GLU A 459 -9.56 -16.59 7.53
CA GLU A 459 -9.14 -16.34 8.90
C GLU A 459 -7.68 -15.90 8.91
N LEU A 460 -7.51 -14.70 8.46
CA LEU A 460 -6.25 -14.03 8.35
C LEU A 460 -5.67 -13.65 9.66
N VAL A 461 -6.53 -13.60 10.64
CA VAL A 461 -6.20 -13.00 11.90
C VAL A 461 -6.30 -14.07 12.95
N ARG A 462 -5.17 -14.72 13.18
CA ARG A 462 -5.00 -15.67 14.29
C ARG A 462 -5.34 -15.06 15.66
N THR A 463 -5.47 -13.72 15.69
CA THR A 463 -5.70 -12.92 16.89
C THR A 463 -7.14 -12.43 17.07
N ILE A 464 -8.10 -12.85 16.23
CA ILE A 464 -9.52 -12.52 16.46
C ILE A 464 -10.02 -13.24 17.72
N ARG A 465 -10.48 -12.47 18.69
CA ARG A 465 -10.92 -12.94 20.01
C ARG A 465 -12.44 -13.13 20.05
N ARG A 466 -12.94 -14.04 19.20
CA ARG A 466 -14.39 -14.27 19.01
C ARG A 466 -15.16 -14.57 20.29
N HIS A 467 -14.51 -15.18 21.27
CA HIS A 467 -15.12 -15.54 22.55
C HIS A 467 -15.44 -14.32 23.42
N GLU A 468 -14.86 -13.16 23.11
CA GLU A 468 -15.10 -11.90 23.80
C GLU A 468 -16.26 -11.09 23.17
N VAL A 469 -16.68 -11.47 21.96
CA VAL A 469 -17.68 -10.77 21.16
C VAL A 469 -18.93 -11.63 21.05
N GLY A 470 -19.84 -11.59 22.03
CA GLY A 470 -21.16 -12.21 22.01
C GLY A 470 -21.28 -13.58 21.32
N SER A 471 -22.29 -13.78 20.46
CA SER A 471 -22.46 -14.99 19.66
C SER A 471 -21.73 -14.91 18.31
N PRO A 472 -20.55 -15.51 18.13
CA PRO A 472 -19.74 -15.36 16.91
C PRO A 472 -20.44 -15.80 15.62
N LYS A 473 -21.42 -16.70 15.71
CA LYS A 473 -22.13 -17.23 14.53
C LYS A 473 -23.21 -16.29 13.99
N LYS A 474 -23.69 -15.38 14.82
CA LYS A 474 -24.79 -14.46 14.50
C LYS A 474 -24.45 -13.00 14.80
N ALA A 475 -23.16 -12.69 15.06
CA ALA A 475 -22.75 -11.35 15.44
C ALA A 475 -23.15 -10.33 14.36
N THR A 476 -23.88 -9.33 14.77
CA THR A 476 -24.22 -8.17 13.95
C THR A 476 -23.05 -7.20 13.90
N LEU A 477 -23.10 -6.21 13.01
CA LEU A 477 -22.08 -5.16 12.97
C LEU A 477 -22.08 -4.35 14.27
N GLU A 478 -23.23 -4.09 14.84
CA GLU A 478 -23.43 -3.36 16.10
C GLU A 478 -22.73 -4.08 17.26
N GLU A 479 -22.81 -5.40 17.33
CA GLU A 479 -22.16 -6.23 18.37
C GLU A 479 -20.63 -6.29 18.20
N ILE A 480 -20.14 -6.29 16.96
CA ILE A 480 -18.69 -6.38 16.67
C ILE A 480 -18.01 -5.01 16.79
N ARG A 481 -18.71 -3.94 16.47
CA ARG A 481 -18.15 -2.61 16.29
C ARG A 481 -17.38 -2.08 17.50
N PRO A 482 -17.81 -2.24 18.76
CA PRO A 482 -17.04 -1.83 19.94
C PRO A 482 -15.69 -2.55 20.10
N PHE A 483 -15.48 -3.65 19.37
CA PHE A 483 -14.27 -4.46 19.39
C PHE A 483 -13.39 -4.28 18.15
N LEU A 484 -13.77 -3.34 17.26
CA LEU A 484 -12.98 -3.00 16.09
C LEU A 484 -11.97 -1.90 16.45
N HIS A 485 -10.70 -2.25 16.43
CA HIS A 485 -9.62 -1.34 16.84
C HIS A 485 -9.28 -0.26 15.80
N THR A 486 -9.87 -0.30 14.61
CA THR A 486 -9.70 0.75 13.59
C THR A 486 -10.67 1.90 13.87
N HIS A 487 -10.48 2.64 14.93
CA HIS A 487 -11.34 3.73 15.38
C HIS A 487 -10.55 5.03 15.59
N ASP A 488 -11.22 6.16 15.58
CA ASP A 488 -10.70 7.50 15.90
C ASP A 488 -9.42 7.88 15.13
N ASN A 489 -9.17 7.30 13.95
CA ASN A 489 -8.06 7.69 13.10
C ASN A 489 -8.35 9.02 12.41
N VAL A 490 -7.33 9.87 12.26
CA VAL A 490 -7.36 11.11 11.51
C VAL A 490 -6.45 11.00 10.30
N ILE A 491 -7.04 11.18 9.11
CA ILE A 491 -6.33 11.16 7.82
C ILE A 491 -6.45 12.56 7.23
N GLU A 492 -5.36 13.35 7.27
CA GLU A 492 -5.44 14.76 6.90
C GLU A 492 -4.21 15.28 6.15
N TYR A 493 -4.42 16.32 5.36
CA TYR A 493 -3.37 17.02 4.62
C TYR A 493 -2.51 16.11 3.72
N ASN A 494 -3.00 14.94 3.34
CA ASN A 494 -2.28 14.07 2.39
C ASN A 494 -2.57 14.49 0.96
N GLU A 495 -1.56 14.47 0.11
CA GLU A 495 -1.68 14.58 -1.34
C GLU A 495 -1.62 13.20 -1.96
N ILE A 496 -2.65 12.83 -2.74
CA ILE A 496 -2.78 11.49 -3.34
C ILE A 496 -3.12 11.66 -4.81
N HIS A 497 -2.23 11.18 -5.70
CA HIS A 497 -2.47 11.29 -7.14
C HIS A 497 -1.90 10.11 -7.93
N HIS A 498 -2.37 9.93 -9.17
CA HIS A 498 -1.91 8.86 -10.06
C HIS A 498 -1.92 7.47 -9.42
N VAL A 499 -2.86 7.23 -8.49
CA VAL A 499 -3.08 5.90 -7.91
C VAL A 499 -4.10 5.12 -8.73
N MET A 500 -4.30 3.83 -8.43
CA MET A 500 -5.19 2.94 -9.19
C MET A 500 -4.71 2.64 -10.62
N GLN A 501 -3.42 2.53 -10.84
CA GLN A 501 -2.87 2.36 -12.19
C GLN A 501 -3.16 1.00 -12.83
N GLN A 502 -3.38 -0.06 -12.04
CA GLN A 502 -3.50 -1.42 -12.55
C GLN A 502 -4.78 -2.13 -12.15
N LEU A 503 -5.22 -1.96 -10.92
CA LEU A 503 -6.40 -2.65 -10.38
C LEU A 503 -7.61 -1.72 -10.34
N ASN A 504 -8.79 -2.33 -10.19
CA ASN A 504 -10.07 -1.64 -10.08
C ASN A 504 -10.66 -1.87 -8.69
N ASP A 505 -11.80 -1.23 -8.39
CA ASP A 505 -12.52 -1.33 -7.11
C ASP A 505 -11.65 -0.91 -5.89
N GLY A 506 -10.71 0.00 -6.13
CA GLY A 506 -9.93 0.69 -5.12
C GLY A 506 -10.20 2.20 -5.16
N ASN A 507 -9.43 2.98 -4.40
CA ASN A 507 -9.77 4.39 -4.18
C ASN A 507 -8.53 5.23 -3.85
N GLY A 508 -8.65 6.53 -3.87
CA GLY A 508 -7.64 7.40 -3.26
C GLY A 508 -7.54 7.12 -1.76
N ILE A 509 -8.68 7.25 -1.05
CA ILE A 509 -8.82 6.85 0.36
C ILE A 509 -10.00 5.88 0.49
N TYR A 510 -9.76 4.72 1.07
CA TYR A 510 -10.73 3.65 1.23
C TYR A 510 -10.89 3.26 2.69
N ILE A 511 -12.11 3.42 3.25
CA ILE A 511 -12.43 2.98 4.61
C ILE A 511 -13.53 1.92 4.60
N ARG A 512 -13.31 0.80 5.29
CA ARG A 512 -14.26 -0.33 5.29
C ARG A 512 -14.29 -1.08 6.60
N GLY A 513 -15.50 -1.38 7.09
CA GLY A 513 -15.70 -2.24 8.27
C GLY A 513 -14.87 -1.83 9.49
N ALA A 514 -14.57 -0.55 9.60
CA ALA A 514 -13.83 0.04 10.72
C ALA A 514 -14.75 0.40 11.87
N GLY A 515 -14.16 0.71 13.03
CA GLY A 515 -14.84 1.25 14.20
C GLY A 515 -15.36 2.68 13.99
N ALA A 516 -15.73 3.34 15.06
CA ALA A 516 -16.29 4.69 15.05
C ALA A 516 -15.21 5.79 15.00
N GLY A 517 -15.63 7.03 14.85
CA GLY A 517 -14.82 8.23 15.10
C GLY A 517 -13.75 8.55 14.05
N ASN A 518 -13.64 7.79 12.97
CA ASN A 518 -12.64 8.05 11.94
C ASN A 518 -12.93 9.33 11.17
N ILE A 519 -11.92 10.17 10.93
CA ILE A 519 -12.01 11.46 10.25
C ILE A 519 -11.10 11.46 9.03
N ILE A 520 -11.64 11.81 7.86
CA ILE A 520 -10.91 12.02 6.60
C ILE A 520 -11.09 13.49 6.23
N ARG A 521 -10.05 14.31 6.39
CA ARG A 521 -10.20 15.76 6.17
C ARG A 521 -8.97 16.41 5.51
N ARG A 522 -9.24 17.50 4.77
CA ARG A 522 -8.20 18.37 4.20
C ARG A 522 -7.19 17.62 3.33
N ASN A 523 -7.60 16.52 2.69
CA ASN A 523 -6.77 15.80 1.73
C ASN A 523 -7.02 16.35 0.32
N TYR A 524 -5.99 16.34 -0.52
CA TYR A 524 -6.07 16.63 -1.93
C TYR A 524 -5.90 15.32 -2.71
N ILE A 525 -6.95 14.89 -3.39
CA ILE A 525 -6.98 13.65 -4.16
C ILE A 525 -7.26 14.01 -5.61
N HIS A 526 -6.30 13.75 -6.49
CA HIS A 526 -6.42 14.16 -7.88
C HIS A 526 -5.81 13.16 -8.86
N ASP A 527 -6.22 13.26 -10.12
CA ASP A 527 -5.69 12.45 -11.22
C ASP A 527 -5.65 10.93 -10.93
N LEU A 528 -6.74 10.37 -10.38
CA LEU A 528 -6.90 8.92 -10.30
C LEU A 528 -7.04 8.33 -11.70
N LEU A 529 -6.33 7.24 -12.01
CA LEU A 529 -6.12 6.78 -13.37
C LEU A 529 -6.94 5.56 -13.80
N ALA A 530 -7.49 4.76 -12.88
CA ALA A 530 -8.20 3.53 -13.25
C ALA A 530 -9.39 3.84 -14.18
N PRO A 531 -9.43 3.31 -15.40
CA PRO A 531 -10.38 3.71 -16.42
C PRO A 531 -11.73 3.02 -16.32
N THR A 532 -12.13 2.52 -15.15
CA THR A 532 -13.42 1.84 -14.97
C THR A 532 -14.36 2.61 -14.04
N VAL A 533 -15.62 2.20 -13.99
CA VAL A 533 -16.64 2.81 -13.13
C VAL A 533 -16.61 2.32 -11.69
N MET A 534 -15.66 1.46 -11.32
CA MET A 534 -15.64 0.79 -10.02
C MET A 534 -14.70 1.45 -8.99
N GLN A 535 -14.25 2.66 -9.21
CA GLN A 535 -13.44 3.41 -8.25
C GLN A 535 -14.06 4.75 -7.91
N SER A 536 -13.67 5.30 -6.79
CA SER A 536 -13.96 6.66 -6.35
C SER A 536 -12.77 7.24 -5.59
N SER A 537 -12.72 8.55 -5.43
CA SER A 537 -11.61 9.18 -4.72
C SER A 537 -11.64 8.85 -3.24
N ILE A 538 -12.82 8.98 -2.62
CA ILE A 538 -13.06 8.56 -1.23
C ILE A 538 -14.25 7.61 -1.20
N ARG A 539 -14.09 6.48 -0.52
CA ARG A 539 -15.14 5.48 -0.43
C ARG A 539 -15.30 4.93 0.98
N THR A 540 -16.56 4.87 1.45
CA THR A 540 -16.95 4.07 2.61
C THR A 540 -17.54 2.74 2.13
N ASP A 541 -17.19 1.61 2.77
CA ASP A 541 -17.61 0.27 2.33
C ASP A 541 -17.76 -0.72 3.50
N GLY A 542 -18.24 -1.92 3.20
CA GLY A 542 -18.27 -3.03 4.16
C GLY A 542 -19.01 -2.75 5.46
N GLY A 543 -20.09 -1.97 5.41
CA GLY A 543 -20.86 -1.59 6.59
C GLY A 543 -20.29 -0.40 7.37
N GLN A 544 -19.34 0.34 6.78
CA GLN A 544 -18.75 1.52 7.43
C GLN A 544 -19.79 2.57 7.79
N ARG A 545 -19.72 3.08 9.03
CA ARG A 545 -20.62 4.09 9.59
C ARG A 545 -19.84 5.14 10.37
N ASP A 546 -20.49 6.28 10.64
CA ASP A 546 -20.02 7.36 11.51
C ASP A 546 -18.63 7.90 11.18
N THR A 547 -18.24 7.84 9.89
CA THR A 547 -17.04 8.49 9.40
C THR A 547 -17.34 9.92 9.03
N LEU A 548 -16.53 10.86 9.48
CA LEU A 548 -16.57 12.26 9.05
C LEU A 548 -15.60 12.48 7.88
N ILE A 549 -16.14 12.86 6.72
CA ILE A 549 -15.39 13.20 5.51
C ILE A 549 -15.59 14.70 5.28
N THR A 550 -14.56 15.52 5.52
CA THR A 550 -14.75 16.98 5.51
C THR A 550 -13.55 17.73 4.93
N GLU A 551 -13.84 18.85 4.28
CA GLU A 551 -12.80 19.75 3.74
C GLU A 551 -11.80 19.07 2.79
N ASN A 552 -12.19 18.01 2.08
CA ASN A 552 -11.33 17.38 1.07
C ASN A 552 -11.59 18.01 -0.31
N LEU A 553 -10.54 18.14 -1.10
CA LEU A 553 -10.61 18.46 -2.51
C LEU A 553 -10.38 17.20 -3.35
N VAL A 554 -11.36 16.89 -4.21
CA VAL A 554 -11.29 15.82 -5.20
C VAL A 554 -11.32 16.44 -6.60
N TYR A 555 -10.29 16.15 -7.42
CA TYR A 555 -10.11 16.80 -8.71
C TYR A 555 -9.60 15.83 -9.78
N ARG A 556 -10.16 15.92 -10.99
CA ARG A 556 -9.78 15.11 -12.16
C ARG A 556 -9.68 13.60 -11.91
N CYS A 557 -10.54 13.08 -11.07
CA CYS A 557 -10.60 11.65 -10.82
C CYS A 557 -11.54 10.97 -11.80
N VAL A 558 -11.26 9.70 -12.15
CA VAL A 558 -12.05 8.95 -13.12
C VAL A 558 -13.27 8.32 -12.48
N ALA A 559 -14.39 8.34 -13.15
CA ALA A 559 -15.69 7.72 -12.90
C ALA A 559 -16.48 8.32 -11.74
N GLN A 560 -15.98 8.32 -10.51
CA GLN A 560 -16.74 8.72 -9.32
C GLN A 560 -15.91 9.63 -8.42
N GLY A 561 -16.48 10.74 -7.98
CA GLY A 561 -15.88 11.60 -6.98
C GLY A 561 -15.84 10.90 -5.62
N MET A 562 -17.01 10.65 -5.03
CA MET A 562 -17.12 9.93 -3.75
C MET A 562 -18.18 8.82 -3.84
N GLN A 563 -17.97 7.72 -3.08
CA GLN A 563 -19.00 6.72 -2.82
C GLN A 563 -19.25 6.62 -1.32
N ILE A 564 -20.46 7.00 -0.90
CA ILE A 564 -20.85 7.03 0.51
C ILE A 564 -21.98 6.03 0.76
N LYS A 565 -21.87 5.27 1.84
CA LYS A 565 -22.83 4.28 2.31
C LYS A 565 -23.28 4.60 3.70
N LEU A 566 -24.50 4.21 4.06
CA LEU A 566 -25.06 4.30 5.42
C LEU A 566 -24.98 5.72 6.02
N ASN A 567 -24.86 5.86 7.33
CA ASN A 567 -24.93 7.12 8.09
C ASN A 567 -23.60 7.89 8.18
N ASN A 568 -22.73 7.79 7.17
CA ASN A 568 -21.51 8.61 7.16
C ASN A 568 -21.79 10.08 6.85
N LYS A 569 -20.89 10.97 7.21
CA LYS A 569 -21.03 12.42 7.10
C LYS A 569 -20.03 12.97 6.08
N ALA A 570 -20.53 13.69 5.07
CA ALA A 570 -19.70 14.36 4.05
C ALA A 570 -20.02 15.85 4.04
N ILE A 571 -19.15 16.67 4.64
CA ILE A 571 -19.37 18.09 4.90
C ILE A 571 -18.24 18.92 4.32
N ASN A 572 -18.57 20.04 3.69
CA ASN A 572 -17.57 21.00 3.18
C ASN A 572 -16.48 20.39 2.27
N ASN A 573 -16.87 19.48 1.35
CA ASN A 573 -15.95 18.92 0.38
C ASN A 573 -16.14 19.58 -0.99
N ILE A 574 -15.07 19.76 -1.75
CA ILE A 574 -15.08 20.21 -3.14
C ILE A 574 -14.83 18.99 -4.02
N ILE A 575 -15.75 18.71 -4.94
CA ILE A 575 -15.63 17.62 -5.92
C ILE A 575 -15.71 18.24 -7.31
N ALA A 576 -14.60 18.24 -8.03
CA ALA A 576 -14.46 18.98 -9.27
C ALA A 576 -13.92 18.12 -10.41
N ASP A 577 -14.39 18.39 -11.63
CA ASP A 577 -13.91 17.82 -12.90
C ASP A 577 -13.74 16.30 -12.87
N ILE A 578 -14.78 15.57 -12.47
CA ILE A 578 -14.73 14.11 -12.53
C ILE A 578 -14.78 13.66 -13.98
N ARG A 579 -13.85 12.81 -14.36
CA ARG A 579 -13.65 12.32 -15.72
C ARG A 579 -14.49 11.06 -16.00
N PRO A 580 -14.88 10.82 -17.26
CA PRO A 580 -15.57 9.57 -17.64
C PRO A 580 -14.73 8.34 -17.27
N GLY A 581 -15.42 7.26 -16.94
CA GLY A 581 -14.84 5.92 -16.82
C GLY A 581 -15.48 4.95 -17.80
N THR A 582 -14.93 3.76 -17.96
CA THR A 582 -15.48 2.75 -18.86
C THR A 582 -16.17 1.61 -18.11
N HIS A 583 -17.23 1.08 -18.71
CA HIS A 583 -17.86 -0.15 -18.25
C HIS A 583 -18.07 -1.08 -19.45
N LYS A 584 -17.44 -2.25 -19.45
CA LYS A 584 -17.45 -3.21 -20.56
C LYS A 584 -17.04 -2.61 -21.92
N GLY A 585 -16.11 -1.63 -21.87
CA GLY A 585 -15.61 -0.95 -23.08
C GLY A 585 -16.43 0.27 -23.52
N GLU A 586 -17.54 0.59 -22.87
CA GLU A 586 -18.35 1.78 -23.13
C GLU A 586 -18.03 2.90 -22.13
N GLU A 587 -17.89 4.11 -22.60
CA GLU A 587 -17.75 5.29 -21.76
C GLU A 587 -19.04 5.53 -20.96
N ARG A 588 -18.89 5.93 -19.71
CA ARG A 588 -20.00 6.25 -18.81
C ARG A 588 -19.87 7.68 -18.31
N THR A 589 -20.99 8.36 -18.27
CA THR A 589 -21.09 9.71 -17.70
C THR A 589 -20.48 9.75 -16.29
N PRO A 590 -19.55 10.67 -16.01
CA PRO A 590 -18.93 10.79 -14.71
C PRO A 590 -19.96 11.19 -13.65
N MET A 591 -19.71 10.84 -12.39
CA MET A 591 -20.58 11.19 -11.27
C MET A 591 -19.82 11.77 -10.10
N PHE A 592 -20.43 12.72 -9.41
CA PHE A 592 -19.83 13.32 -8.25
C PHE A 592 -20.01 12.47 -6.99
N LEU A 593 -21.26 12.06 -6.70
CA LEU A 593 -21.56 11.31 -5.50
C LEU A 593 -22.40 10.08 -5.81
N LYS A 594 -21.91 8.93 -5.42
CA LYS A 594 -22.65 7.68 -5.45
C LYS A 594 -23.13 7.34 -4.05
N LEU A 595 -24.45 7.31 -3.88
CA LEU A 595 -25.11 6.84 -2.66
C LEU A 595 -25.46 5.37 -2.86
N TYR A 596 -24.94 4.51 -1.99
CA TYR A 596 -25.02 3.07 -2.20
C TYR A 596 -25.12 2.33 -0.85
N GLU A 597 -25.96 1.30 -0.77
CA GLU A 597 -26.28 0.58 0.47
C GLU A 597 -26.88 1.48 1.57
N GLY A 598 -28.21 1.60 1.54
CA GLY A 598 -28.99 2.34 2.53
C GLY A 598 -29.39 1.50 3.76
N PRO A 599 -30.19 2.07 4.67
CA PRO A 599 -30.64 3.44 4.64
C PRO A 599 -29.55 4.45 5.01
N LEU A 600 -29.69 5.69 4.56
CA LEU A 600 -28.77 6.79 4.87
C LEU A 600 -29.18 7.58 6.14
N THR A 601 -30.13 7.08 6.92
CA THR A 601 -30.66 7.74 8.11
C THR A 601 -29.55 8.08 9.11
N GLY A 602 -29.46 9.36 9.49
CA GLY A 602 -28.37 9.89 10.31
C GLY A 602 -27.13 10.32 9.52
N GLY A 603 -27.13 10.12 8.19
CA GLY A 603 -26.11 10.68 7.28
C GLY A 603 -26.25 12.20 7.16
N VAL A 604 -25.15 12.89 6.86
CA VAL A 604 -25.10 14.34 6.72
C VAL A 604 -24.31 14.71 5.47
N TYR A 605 -24.92 15.43 4.56
CA TYR A 605 -24.35 15.79 3.25
C TYR A 605 -24.48 17.30 2.99
N LEU A 606 -23.69 18.12 3.71
CA LEU A 606 -23.81 19.56 3.75
C LEU A 606 -22.63 20.30 3.11
N ARG A 607 -22.89 21.50 2.58
CA ARG A 607 -21.88 22.48 2.19
C ARG A 607 -20.85 21.92 1.20
N LYS A 608 -21.28 21.09 0.24
CA LYS A 608 -20.42 20.57 -0.80
C LYS A 608 -20.50 21.44 -2.05
N ILE A 609 -19.40 21.51 -2.80
CA ILE A 609 -19.37 22.07 -4.14
C ILE A 609 -19.18 20.95 -5.14
N PHE A 610 -20.09 20.87 -6.11
CA PHE A 610 -20.00 20.01 -7.27
C PHE A 610 -19.78 20.87 -8.50
N PHE A 611 -18.56 20.83 -9.05
CA PHE A 611 -18.16 21.64 -10.18
C PHE A 611 -17.70 20.77 -11.35
N HIS A 612 -18.35 20.92 -12.52
CA HIS A 612 -17.93 20.23 -13.74
C HIS A 612 -17.72 21.22 -14.89
N PRO A 613 -16.55 21.22 -15.56
CA PRO A 613 -16.29 22.13 -16.67
C PRO A 613 -17.03 21.73 -17.96
N GLY A 614 -17.34 20.43 -18.14
CA GLY A 614 -18.01 19.90 -19.33
C GLY A 614 -19.52 20.11 -19.36
N LYS A 615 -20.21 19.34 -20.22
CA LYS A 615 -21.66 19.47 -20.47
C LYS A 615 -22.53 18.48 -19.73
N GLU A 616 -21.98 17.33 -19.32
CA GLU A 616 -22.72 16.20 -18.76
C GLU A 616 -22.03 15.62 -17.53
N VAL A 617 -22.76 15.50 -16.44
CA VAL A 617 -22.33 14.87 -15.19
C VAL A 617 -23.54 14.42 -14.39
N ILE A 618 -23.41 13.35 -13.64
CA ILE A 618 -24.40 12.90 -12.67
C ILE A 618 -24.02 13.49 -11.29
N PHE A 619 -24.87 14.36 -10.73
CA PHE A 619 -24.60 14.93 -9.40
C PHE A 619 -24.71 13.87 -8.32
N TYR A 620 -25.85 13.17 -8.21
CA TYR A 620 -26.07 12.05 -7.31
C TYR A 620 -26.54 10.83 -8.09
N GLN A 621 -25.90 9.69 -7.89
CA GLN A 621 -26.44 8.40 -8.26
C GLN A 621 -27.01 7.75 -6.99
N GLU A 622 -28.31 7.65 -6.92
CA GLU A 622 -29.04 6.97 -5.85
C GLU A 622 -29.43 5.57 -6.29
N THR A 623 -29.15 4.57 -5.46
CA THR A 623 -29.34 3.18 -5.88
C THR A 623 -30.20 2.39 -4.90
N LYS A 624 -31.16 1.65 -5.45
CA LYS A 624 -31.72 0.47 -4.77
C LYS A 624 -30.70 -0.65 -4.89
N ASN A 625 -30.18 -1.11 -3.76
CA ASN A 625 -29.20 -2.18 -3.75
C ASN A 625 -29.89 -3.55 -3.81
N PHE A 626 -29.34 -4.47 -4.59
CA PHE A 626 -29.77 -5.86 -4.59
C PHE A 626 -29.42 -6.64 -3.30
N ARG A 627 -28.53 -6.09 -2.46
CA ARG A 627 -28.10 -6.70 -1.18
C ARG A 627 -28.91 -6.24 0.03
N THR A 628 -29.58 -5.11 -0.05
CA THR A 628 -30.43 -4.59 1.02
C THR A 628 -31.77 -4.17 0.43
N PRO A 629 -32.91 -4.48 1.09
CA PRO A 629 -34.22 -4.09 0.61
C PRO A 629 -34.44 -2.58 0.60
N VAL A 630 -33.56 -1.83 1.27
CA VAL A 630 -33.65 -0.38 1.43
C VAL A 630 -32.62 0.31 0.54
N GLY A 631 -33.10 1.20 -0.35
CA GLY A 631 -32.23 2.02 -1.19
C GLY A 631 -31.44 3.07 -0.41
N ALA A 632 -30.46 3.68 -1.07
CA ALA A 632 -29.69 4.79 -0.56
C ALA A 632 -30.16 6.09 -1.23
N PHE A 633 -30.93 6.91 -0.52
CA PHE A 633 -31.52 8.13 -1.05
C PHE A 633 -31.12 9.35 -0.22
N ALA A 634 -30.79 10.46 -0.89
CA ALA A 634 -30.42 11.71 -0.23
C ALA A 634 -31.53 12.24 0.71
N LYS A 635 -32.79 11.93 0.42
CA LYS A 635 -33.93 12.32 1.27
C LYS A 635 -33.94 11.64 2.64
N ASP A 636 -33.20 10.57 2.82
CA ASP A 636 -33.09 9.85 4.10
C ASP A 636 -31.97 10.42 5.00
N ALA A 637 -31.23 11.42 4.50
CA ALA A 637 -30.12 12.08 5.17
C ALA A 637 -30.36 13.60 5.26
N ASP A 638 -29.63 14.27 6.14
CA ASP A 638 -29.58 15.73 6.16
C ASP A 638 -28.72 16.24 4.97
N THR A 639 -29.41 16.68 3.92
CA THR A 639 -28.78 17.12 2.67
C THR A 639 -29.19 18.54 2.35
N ASN A 640 -28.25 19.51 2.47
CA ASN A 640 -28.55 20.93 2.26
C ASN A 640 -27.28 21.79 2.09
N HIS A 641 -27.47 23.07 1.73
CA HIS A 641 -26.43 24.10 1.57
C HIS A 641 -25.33 23.72 0.57
N ASN A 642 -25.67 22.96 -0.48
CA ASN A 642 -24.74 22.51 -1.53
C ASN A 642 -24.75 23.46 -2.74
N ILE A 643 -23.68 23.47 -3.52
CA ILE A 643 -23.58 24.17 -4.79
C ILE A 643 -23.46 23.15 -5.92
N TYR A 644 -24.35 23.28 -6.91
CA TYR A 644 -24.40 22.42 -8.10
C TYR A 644 -24.11 23.24 -9.34
N PHE A 645 -22.98 23.02 -10.01
CA PHE A 645 -22.62 23.79 -11.19
C PHE A 645 -21.95 22.91 -12.27
N CYS A 646 -22.46 23.06 -13.49
CA CYS A 646 -21.90 22.47 -14.70
C CYS A 646 -21.65 23.62 -15.68
N ALA A 647 -20.38 24.02 -15.88
CA ALA A 647 -20.03 25.22 -16.61
C ALA A 647 -20.43 25.13 -18.10
N GLY A 648 -20.24 23.97 -18.73
CA GLY A 648 -20.67 23.74 -20.13
C GLY A 648 -22.18 23.59 -20.31
N ASN A 649 -22.96 23.41 -19.22
CA ASN A 649 -24.41 23.29 -19.23
C ASN A 649 -25.02 23.70 -17.88
N PRO A 650 -25.12 25.01 -17.57
CA PRO A 650 -25.65 25.49 -16.29
C PRO A 650 -27.11 25.08 -16.02
N ALA A 651 -27.86 24.75 -17.06
CA ALA A 651 -29.25 24.30 -16.93
C ALA A 651 -29.33 22.93 -16.23
N LEU A 652 -28.29 22.09 -16.37
CA LEU A 652 -28.23 20.76 -15.74
C LEU A 652 -28.29 20.87 -14.20
N GLY A 653 -27.46 21.76 -13.61
CA GLY A 653 -27.46 21.99 -12.16
C GLY A 653 -28.77 22.52 -11.66
N LYS A 654 -29.40 23.48 -12.41
CA LYS A 654 -30.71 24.04 -12.07
C LYS A 654 -31.81 22.97 -12.09
N ALA A 655 -31.83 22.14 -13.12
CA ALA A 655 -32.82 21.06 -13.26
C ALA A 655 -32.68 20.02 -12.15
N PHE A 656 -31.44 19.60 -11.84
CA PHE A 656 -31.14 18.67 -10.75
C PHE A 656 -31.61 19.24 -9.40
N LEU A 657 -31.23 20.47 -9.08
CA LEU A 657 -31.62 21.10 -7.81
C LEU A 657 -33.14 21.23 -7.68
N ALA A 658 -33.84 21.69 -8.74
CA ALA A 658 -35.28 21.79 -8.74
C ALA A 658 -35.97 20.43 -8.51
N GLN A 659 -35.41 19.34 -9.03
CA GLN A 659 -35.87 17.99 -8.74
C GLN A 659 -35.69 17.65 -7.24
N LYS A 660 -34.52 17.89 -6.67
CA LYS A 660 -34.21 17.57 -5.27
C LYS A 660 -35.04 18.38 -4.30
N GLN A 661 -35.30 19.65 -4.59
CA GLN A 661 -36.19 20.49 -3.79
C GLN A 661 -37.63 19.98 -3.80
N ARG A 662 -38.15 19.46 -4.93
CA ARG A 662 -39.46 18.77 -4.96
C ARG A 662 -39.47 17.49 -4.11
N GLU A 663 -38.34 16.80 -3.98
CA GLU A 663 -38.17 15.62 -3.12
C GLU A 663 -38.01 16.01 -1.63
N GLY A 664 -37.98 17.29 -1.31
CA GLY A 664 -37.86 17.81 0.06
C GLY A 664 -36.44 17.96 0.60
N VAL A 665 -35.43 17.77 -0.24
CA VAL A 665 -34.00 17.93 0.11
C VAL A 665 -33.41 19.17 -0.56
N ASP A 666 -32.22 19.58 -0.14
CA ASP A 666 -31.45 20.69 -0.74
C ASP A 666 -32.23 22.04 -0.79
N LYS A 667 -33.05 22.32 0.20
CA LYS A 667 -33.97 23.49 0.21
C LYS A 667 -33.22 24.81 0.07
N ASP A 668 -32.07 24.95 0.76
CA ASP A 668 -31.23 26.15 0.76
C ASP A 668 -29.99 26.00 -0.12
N SER A 669 -29.90 24.94 -0.93
CA SER A 669 -28.83 24.73 -1.89
C SER A 669 -29.02 25.58 -3.14
N ILE A 670 -27.97 25.86 -3.89
CA ILE A 670 -27.99 26.73 -5.07
C ILE A 670 -27.36 26.05 -6.31
N ALA A 671 -27.83 26.49 -7.47
CA ALA A 671 -27.25 26.09 -8.76
C ALA A 671 -26.60 27.33 -9.43
N LYS A 672 -25.41 27.71 -8.94
CA LYS A 672 -24.66 28.88 -9.41
C LYS A 672 -23.17 28.54 -9.50
N ASP A 673 -22.46 29.32 -10.33
CA ASP A 673 -21.00 29.25 -10.41
C ASP A 673 -20.40 29.53 -9.02
N PRO A 674 -19.54 28.62 -8.50
CA PRO A 674 -18.84 28.82 -7.24
C PRO A 674 -17.78 29.91 -7.30
N LEU A 675 -17.43 30.43 -8.50
CA LEU A 675 -16.44 31.48 -8.75
C LEU A 675 -15.09 31.11 -8.16
N PHE A 676 -14.54 29.97 -8.60
CA PHE A 676 -13.16 29.62 -8.35
C PHE A 676 -12.19 30.56 -9.10
N VAL A 677 -10.98 30.75 -8.61
CA VAL A 677 -9.97 31.62 -9.21
C VAL A 677 -9.50 31.06 -10.56
N ASP A 678 -9.03 29.81 -10.60
CA ASP A 678 -8.61 29.14 -11.84
C ASP A 678 -8.77 27.60 -11.70
N PRO A 679 -10.00 27.09 -11.81
CA PRO A 679 -10.27 25.67 -11.62
C PRO A 679 -9.69 24.79 -12.72
N ALA A 680 -9.38 25.34 -13.90
CA ALA A 680 -8.75 24.61 -14.99
C ALA A 680 -7.30 24.20 -14.66
N ASN A 681 -6.60 25.01 -13.89
CA ASN A 681 -5.24 24.77 -13.40
C ASN A 681 -5.20 24.29 -11.94
N GLY A 682 -6.34 23.92 -11.35
CA GLY A 682 -6.41 23.36 -9.99
C GLY A 682 -6.45 24.41 -8.87
N ASP A 683 -6.65 25.67 -9.18
CA ASP A 683 -6.81 26.73 -8.19
C ASP A 683 -8.29 26.89 -7.80
N PHE A 684 -8.67 26.21 -6.71
CA PHE A 684 -10.01 26.21 -6.18
C PHE A 684 -10.24 27.23 -5.06
N ARG A 685 -9.37 28.23 -4.92
CA ARG A 685 -9.63 29.38 -4.06
C ARG A 685 -10.85 30.12 -4.56
N PHE A 686 -11.63 30.68 -3.64
CA PHE A 686 -12.83 31.44 -4.00
C PHE A 686 -12.47 32.89 -4.34
N GLN A 687 -13.09 33.44 -5.40
CA GLN A 687 -13.11 34.87 -5.62
C GLN A 687 -13.92 35.56 -4.51
N THR A 688 -13.64 36.84 -4.25
CA THR A 688 -14.24 37.61 -3.11
C THR A 688 -15.77 37.65 -3.09
N ASN A 689 -16.40 37.57 -4.27
CA ASN A 689 -17.85 37.57 -4.48
C ASN A 689 -18.45 36.17 -4.61
N SER A 690 -17.70 35.12 -4.31
CA SER A 690 -18.18 33.75 -4.41
C SER A 690 -19.43 33.51 -3.56
N PRO A 691 -20.46 32.84 -4.11
CA PRO A 691 -21.64 32.46 -3.36
C PRO A 691 -21.34 31.41 -2.27
N ALA A 692 -20.21 30.72 -2.34
CA ALA A 692 -19.79 29.72 -1.37
C ALA A 692 -19.72 30.29 0.06
N PHE A 693 -19.28 31.54 0.23
CA PHE A 693 -19.25 32.18 1.54
C PHE A 693 -20.64 32.31 2.18
N LYS A 694 -21.66 32.69 1.39
CA LYS A 694 -23.04 32.78 1.86
C LYS A 694 -23.64 31.41 2.24
N MET A 695 -23.13 30.34 1.65
CA MET A 695 -23.51 28.96 1.94
C MET A 695 -22.78 28.42 3.18
N GLY A 696 -21.89 29.18 3.80
CA GLY A 696 -21.08 28.73 4.94
C GLY A 696 -20.03 27.68 4.54
N ILE A 697 -19.61 27.66 3.28
CA ILE A 697 -18.55 26.76 2.78
C ILE A 697 -17.20 27.40 3.11
N VAL A 698 -16.36 26.64 3.80
CA VAL A 698 -15.02 27.08 4.19
C VAL A 698 -14.03 26.77 3.05
N PRO A 699 -13.17 27.74 2.68
CA PRO A 699 -12.10 27.50 1.71
C PRO A 699 -11.15 26.37 2.16
N ILE A 700 -10.67 25.57 1.20
CA ILE A 700 -9.68 24.54 1.46
C ILE A 700 -8.31 25.10 1.11
N ASP A 701 -7.41 25.15 2.10
CA ASP A 701 -6.05 25.67 1.95
C ASP A 701 -5.10 24.55 1.49
N LEU A 702 -4.85 24.49 0.19
CA LEU A 702 -3.96 23.48 -0.39
C LEU A 702 -2.47 23.76 -0.09
N SER A 703 -2.09 24.95 0.38
CA SER A 703 -0.70 25.24 0.72
C SER A 703 -0.15 24.44 1.89
N LYS A 704 -1.06 23.82 2.65
CA LYS A 704 -0.75 22.96 3.80
C LYS A 704 -0.80 21.47 3.47
N VAL A 705 -1.14 21.10 2.24
CA VAL A 705 -1.31 19.70 1.85
C VAL A 705 -0.02 19.15 1.24
N GLY A 706 0.22 17.86 1.47
CA GLY A 706 1.43 17.18 1.01
C GLY A 706 2.64 17.44 1.90
N LEU A 707 3.83 17.23 1.34
CA LEU A 707 5.07 17.28 2.12
C LEU A 707 5.40 18.70 2.59
N PHE A 708 5.89 18.79 3.80
CA PHE A 708 6.45 20.02 4.36
C PHE A 708 7.96 19.91 4.61
N LYS A 709 8.65 21.04 4.61
CA LYS A 709 10.07 21.09 4.97
C LYS A 709 10.22 21.01 6.49
N ILE A 710 11.01 20.08 6.96
CA ILE A 710 11.47 20.08 8.37
C ILE A 710 12.48 21.21 8.51
N GLN A 711 12.20 22.18 9.38
CA GLN A 711 13.09 23.29 9.68
C GLN A 711 14.29 22.83 10.52
#